data_163324f58b5d9ff37e925679812961a7
#
_entry.id   163324f58b5d9ff37e925679812961a7
#
_cell.length_a   1.000
_cell.length_b   1.000
_cell.length_c   1.000
_cell.angle_alpha   90.00
_cell.angle_beta   90.00
_cell.angle_gamma   90.00
#
_symmetry.space_group_name_H-M   'P 1'
#
loop_
_entity.id
_entity.type
_entity.pdbx_description
1 polymer ?
#
loop_
_entity_poly.entity_id
_entity_poly.type
_entity_poly.pdbx_seq_one_letter_code
_entity_poly.pdbx_strand_id
1 'polypeptide(L)'
;MSHDEEALFSAVDALLDQVAQDPLPPPAERRRLREAAGLSQDQIAKALQSRRESVGNWEAGRSEPRPPKRAAYARLLGGLADRFPPADAVPEEDKAPETAVPAPVRQVTAGHPASAGAAAASTAAPAPAPVRTAGTAGGSPPSSRRPAANKGPISSQAGSAIDPRFENGPLAVVDVADGQLSAYCVGGLVLDVPAKSLPALVDWTLSEAKLGAPRLNRNGKDADPLIVLTPAACERYGLPTRLTDEERRAGRLQEGHKVLNQLAKANWQLTRRGFGPWARIYRPAQGSQRSCVQLCIPGWDALDARSWGDAAQLLPADLAHLLGTYATRVMTPRGSTAVNGLELMTALHPPTRAGDPDDQGRRHSEHNPGSLGTRPVECAPCEAPDGHPLLAGLPRFHRRTPDEVLVEEAYDWARPLTDDECTKRFVVGIDVNMAFAAAANGTVVGIGEKVHVQKPAFDPKVPGSWLVDLSHIELDPRLPSPFTPSGDRPEGPAWYATPTVAYAVELGHQVAPFEAYVRPTSGRYLDAWYNRLRDAYLATMADLGVTADLSPQEFLAAMARHKQTDPDMAIVLAAIKATVKGGIGKLRERPRGGGWRPGQPWPALARPTWRPDIRAAVISKARTNMHRKMLKLAQAADLYPVAVLSDCAVYVSRGPSPLDFLPYKDNKPVSGGFRLGVSPGMVKHEGAQTILWAEGIREEHGQNLNLARYIKDGSVTATDNGE
;
A
#
# COMPACT_ATOMS: atom_id res chain seq x y z
N MET A 1 -3.96 61.37 -4.77
CA MET A 1 -3.85 59.93 -4.79
C MET A 1 -3.62 59.49 -6.22
N SER A 2 -2.71 58.59 -6.46
CA SER A 2 -2.45 58.14 -7.83
C SER A 2 -3.56 57.18 -8.28
N HIS A 3 -3.79 57.08 -9.57
CA HIS A 3 -4.81 56.17 -10.16
C HIS A 3 -4.60 54.70 -9.76
N ASP A 4 -3.32 54.34 -9.46
CA ASP A 4 -2.94 53.03 -8.99
C ASP A 4 -3.33 52.76 -7.51
N GLU A 5 -3.35 53.81 -6.65
CA GLU A 5 -3.79 53.69 -5.26
C GLU A 5 -5.32 53.49 -5.16
N GLU A 6 -6.11 54.18 -6.00
CA GLU A 6 -7.54 53.98 -6.08
C GLU A 6 -7.93 52.58 -6.58
N ALA A 7 -7.18 52.06 -7.56
CA ALA A 7 -7.40 50.73 -8.07
C ALA A 7 -7.04 49.64 -7.00
N LEU A 8 -6.01 49.90 -6.19
CA LEU A 8 -5.62 49.02 -5.11
C LEU A 8 -6.63 48.98 -3.95
N PHE A 9 -7.13 50.18 -3.56
CA PHE A 9 -8.17 50.29 -2.54
C PHE A 9 -9.51 49.69 -3.01
N SER A 10 -9.88 49.88 -4.27
CA SER A 10 -11.08 49.25 -4.85
C SER A 10 -10.97 47.74 -4.91
N ALA A 11 -9.77 47.17 -5.18
CA ALA A 11 -9.55 45.75 -5.14
C ALA A 11 -9.58 45.16 -3.70
N VAL A 12 -9.10 45.95 -2.72
CA VAL A 12 -9.16 45.57 -1.29
C VAL A 12 -10.61 45.64 -0.80
N ASP A 13 -11.36 46.69 -1.17
CA ASP A 13 -12.76 46.81 -0.80
C ASP A 13 -13.63 45.70 -1.43
N ALA A 14 -13.36 45.33 -2.68
CA ALA A 14 -13.99 44.16 -3.31
C ALA A 14 -13.67 42.83 -2.61
N LEU A 15 -12.46 42.69 -2.06
CA LEU A 15 -12.09 41.52 -1.23
C LEU A 15 -12.77 41.56 0.12
N LEU A 16 -12.88 42.72 0.75
CA LEU A 16 -13.59 42.90 2.02
C LEU A 16 -15.09 42.63 1.87
N ASP A 17 -15.72 43.11 0.79
CA ASP A 17 -17.09 42.78 0.45
C ASP A 17 -17.31 41.30 0.18
N GLN A 18 -16.32 40.59 -0.39
CA GLN A 18 -16.35 39.15 -0.63
C GLN A 18 -16.24 38.36 0.67
N VAL A 19 -15.53 38.88 1.68
CA VAL A 19 -15.41 38.28 3.02
C VAL A 19 -16.65 38.56 3.88
N ALA A 20 -17.33 39.70 3.66
CA ALA A 20 -18.54 40.07 4.39
C ALA A 20 -19.80 39.32 3.94
N GLN A 21 -19.78 38.63 2.80
CA GLN A 21 -20.92 37.88 2.27
C GLN A 21 -20.96 36.45 2.86
N ASP A 22 -22.07 36.14 3.54
CA ASP A 22 -22.50 34.86 4.10
C ASP A 22 -21.74 34.37 5.38
N PRO A 23 -22.03 34.95 6.56
CA PRO A 23 -21.55 34.39 7.83
C PRO A 23 -22.15 33.01 8.06
N LEU A 24 -21.29 31.99 8.23
CA LEU A 24 -21.71 30.63 8.59
C LEU A 24 -21.98 30.56 10.11
N PRO A 25 -23.06 29.89 10.55
CA PRO A 25 -23.29 29.63 11.96
C PRO A 25 -22.10 28.88 12.63
N PRO A 26 -21.96 28.96 13.95
CA PRO A 26 -20.95 28.17 14.68
C PRO A 26 -21.03 26.66 14.35
N PRO A 27 -19.93 25.93 14.38
CA PRO A 27 -19.89 24.50 13.99
C PRO A 27 -20.94 23.62 14.69
N ALA A 28 -21.16 23.83 15.99
CA ALA A 28 -22.18 23.11 16.75
C ALA A 28 -23.59 23.34 16.20
N GLU A 29 -23.89 24.59 15.80
CA GLU A 29 -25.17 24.96 15.25
C GLU A 29 -25.42 24.41 13.83
N ARG A 30 -24.35 24.30 13.00
CA ARG A 30 -24.41 23.64 11.69
C ARG A 30 -24.86 22.20 11.84
N ARG A 31 -24.31 21.49 12.84
CA ARG A 31 -24.70 20.11 13.17
C ARG A 31 -26.12 20.03 13.69
N ARG A 32 -26.51 20.89 14.64
CA ARG A 32 -27.86 20.93 15.21
C ARG A 32 -28.92 21.09 14.12
N LEU A 33 -28.73 22.05 13.22
CA LEU A 33 -29.66 22.36 12.12
C LEU A 33 -29.80 21.16 11.16
N ARG A 34 -28.68 20.49 10.82
CA ARG A 34 -28.73 19.28 10.00
C ARG A 34 -29.52 18.15 10.67
N GLU A 35 -29.25 17.91 11.95
CA GLU A 35 -29.89 16.84 12.73
C GLU A 35 -31.38 17.13 12.96
N ALA A 36 -31.74 18.37 13.26
CA ALA A 36 -33.13 18.80 13.38
C ALA A 36 -33.92 18.60 12.08
N ALA A 37 -33.27 18.78 10.93
CA ALA A 37 -33.85 18.50 9.62
C ALA A 37 -33.85 17.05 9.20
N GLY A 38 -33.29 16.13 9.99
CA GLY A 38 -33.17 14.70 9.67
C GLY A 38 -32.23 14.41 8.48
N LEU A 39 -31.34 15.36 8.11
CA LEU A 39 -30.46 15.22 6.98
C LEU A 39 -29.16 14.50 7.36
N SER A 40 -28.70 13.57 6.50
CA SER A 40 -27.39 12.98 6.63
C SER A 40 -26.31 13.90 6.04
N GLN A 41 -25.07 13.77 6.54
CA GLN A 41 -23.91 14.45 5.95
C GLN A 41 -23.71 14.09 4.47
N ASP A 42 -24.07 12.88 4.05
CA ASP A 42 -24.01 12.44 2.66
C ASP A 42 -25.00 13.19 1.77
N GLN A 43 -26.21 13.47 2.25
CA GLN A 43 -27.20 14.24 1.50
C GLN A 43 -26.74 15.68 1.27
N ILE A 44 -26.19 16.32 2.31
CA ILE A 44 -25.64 17.68 2.18
C ILE A 44 -24.41 17.68 1.26
N ALA A 45 -23.52 16.70 1.41
CA ALA A 45 -22.33 16.55 0.56
C ALA A 45 -22.72 16.39 -0.92
N LYS A 46 -23.72 15.58 -1.20
CA LYS A 46 -24.23 15.38 -2.56
C LYS A 46 -24.84 16.66 -3.14
N ALA A 47 -25.63 17.38 -2.36
CA ALA A 47 -26.24 18.65 -2.78
C ALA A 47 -25.20 19.74 -3.09
N LEU A 48 -24.10 19.77 -2.32
CA LEU A 48 -23.02 20.75 -2.46
C LEU A 48 -21.86 20.25 -3.35
N GLN A 49 -22.02 19.09 -4.02
CA GLN A 49 -20.96 18.43 -4.81
C GLN A 49 -19.64 18.33 -4.04
N SER A 50 -19.73 17.92 -2.76
CA SER A 50 -18.63 17.79 -1.82
C SER A 50 -18.52 16.36 -1.33
N ARG A 51 -17.46 16.05 -0.58
CA ARG A 51 -17.32 14.75 0.11
C ARG A 51 -18.01 14.81 1.47
N ARG A 52 -18.51 13.68 1.97
CA ARG A 52 -19.10 13.57 3.31
C ARG A 52 -18.14 14.06 4.40
N GLU A 53 -16.84 13.68 4.29
CA GLU A 53 -15.81 14.08 5.23
C GLU A 53 -15.63 15.59 5.30
N SER A 54 -15.80 16.29 4.16
CA SER A 54 -15.74 17.75 4.13
C SER A 54 -16.87 18.37 4.96
N VAL A 55 -18.10 17.87 4.80
CA VAL A 55 -19.25 18.34 5.61
C VAL A 55 -19.03 18.02 7.08
N GLY A 56 -18.51 16.82 7.41
CA GLY A 56 -18.14 16.44 8.76
C GLY A 56 -17.06 17.37 9.38
N ASN A 57 -16.08 17.80 8.57
CA ASN A 57 -15.05 18.74 9.01
C ASN A 57 -15.62 20.18 9.21
N TRP A 58 -16.56 20.61 8.37
CA TRP A 58 -17.24 21.91 8.53
C TRP A 58 -18.10 21.94 9.79
N GLU A 59 -18.79 20.86 10.12
CA GLU A 59 -19.60 20.73 11.35
C GLU A 59 -18.75 20.51 12.61
N ALA A 60 -17.51 20.08 12.46
CA ALA A 60 -16.55 19.93 13.56
C ALA A 60 -15.66 21.19 13.75
N GLY A 61 -15.79 22.19 12.87
CA GLY A 61 -14.96 23.39 12.89
C GLY A 61 -13.51 23.18 12.49
N ARG A 62 -13.17 22.02 11.91
CA ARG A 62 -11.81 21.70 11.48
C ARG A 62 -11.43 22.33 10.14
N SER A 63 -12.41 22.69 9.35
CA SER A 63 -12.25 23.44 8.10
C SER A 63 -13.54 24.16 7.74
N GLU A 64 -13.47 25.12 6.82
CA GLU A 64 -14.64 25.82 6.29
C GLU A 64 -14.80 25.59 4.78
N PRO A 65 -16.06 25.62 4.26
CA PRO A 65 -16.27 25.55 2.83
C PRO A 65 -15.79 26.83 2.14
N ARG A 66 -15.17 26.68 0.96
CA ARG A 66 -14.71 27.81 0.12
C ARG A 66 -15.77 28.18 -0.93
N PRO A 67 -15.76 29.42 -1.47
CA PRO A 67 -16.58 29.77 -2.61
C PRO A 67 -16.39 28.80 -3.81
N PRO A 68 -17.43 28.47 -4.58
CA PRO A 68 -18.83 28.89 -4.39
C PRO A 68 -19.63 28.05 -3.38
N LYS A 69 -19.03 26.98 -2.80
CA LYS A 69 -19.71 26.06 -1.88
C LYS A 69 -20.07 26.70 -0.56
N ARG A 70 -19.31 27.74 -0.12
CA ARG A 70 -19.56 28.48 1.10
C ARG A 70 -20.95 29.17 1.04
N ALA A 71 -21.23 29.91 -0.03
CA ALA A 71 -22.49 30.58 -0.24
C ALA A 71 -23.67 29.60 -0.32
N ALA A 72 -23.50 28.48 -1.03
CA ALA A 72 -24.53 27.45 -1.11
C ALA A 72 -24.80 26.77 0.24
N TYR A 73 -23.75 26.54 1.05
CA TYR A 73 -23.89 25.96 2.39
C TYR A 73 -24.51 26.97 3.38
N ALA A 74 -24.13 28.25 3.35
CA ALA A 74 -24.74 29.31 4.15
C ALA A 74 -26.24 29.44 3.84
N ARG A 75 -26.63 29.44 2.56
CA ARG A 75 -28.02 29.46 2.13
C ARG A 75 -28.83 28.25 2.63
N LEU A 76 -28.24 27.05 2.60
CA LEU A 76 -28.87 25.85 3.16
C LEU A 76 -29.09 26.02 4.67
N LEU A 77 -28.05 26.40 5.41
CA LEU A 77 -28.11 26.54 6.88
C LEU A 77 -29.08 27.67 7.30
N GLY A 78 -29.10 28.78 6.57
CA GLY A 78 -30.10 29.86 6.79
C GLY A 78 -31.53 29.35 6.61
N GLY A 79 -31.82 28.65 5.51
CA GLY A 79 -33.15 28.07 5.30
C GLY A 79 -33.53 26.96 6.29
N LEU A 80 -32.55 26.30 6.92
CA LEU A 80 -32.77 25.35 8.01
C LEU A 80 -33.00 26.07 9.35
N ALA A 81 -32.29 27.18 9.62
CA ALA A 81 -32.49 27.99 10.83
C ALA A 81 -33.89 28.60 10.90
N ASP A 82 -34.41 29.07 9.76
CA ASP A 82 -35.79 29.58 9.64
C ASP A 82 -36.84 28.51 9.95
N ARG A 83 -36.58 27.25 9.65
CA ARG A 83 -37.51 26.12 9.85
C ARG A 83 -37.38 25.44 11.21
N PHE A 84 -36.20 25.50 11.81
CA PHE A 84 -35.86 24.84 13.06
C PHE A 84 -35.19 25.83 14.03
N PRO A 85 -35.91 26.83 14.53
CA PRO A 85 -35.33 27.77 15.51
C PRO A 85 -34.91 27.03 16.80
N PRO A 86 -33.93 27.57 17.55
CA PRO A 86 -33.56 27.04 18.85
C PRO A 86 -34.72 27.09 19.83
N ALA A 87 -34.90 26.09 20.66
CA ALA A 87 -36.02 25.90 21.58
C ALA A 87 -36.10 26.96 22.74
N ASP A 88 -35.07 27.79 22.90
CA ASP A 88 -34.95 28.78 23.96
C ASP A 88 -34.79 30.20 23.38
N ALA A 89 -35.94 30.80 22.97
CA ALA A 89 -36.05 32.24 22.74
C ALA A 89 -37.26 32.74 23.48
N VAL A 90 -37.18 32.84 24.81
CA VAL A 90 -38.07 33.63 25.67
C VAL A 90 -37.23 34.79 26.20
N PRO A 91 -37.71 36.07 26.16
CA PRO A 91 -36.95 37.23 26.54
C PRO A 91 -36.66 37.21 28.06
N GLU A 92 -35.42 37.36 28.46
CA GLU A 92 -35.03 37.61 29.86
C GLU A 92 -35.30 39.05 30.24
N GLU A 93 -36.19 39.24 31.22
CA GLU A 93 -36.26 40.44 32.06
C GLU A 93 -35.35 40.23 33.31
N ASP A 94 -34.63 41.29 33.60
CA ASP A 94 -33.74 41.50 34.77
C ASP A 94 -34.06 40.75 36.05
N LYS A 95 -33.03 40.09 36.64
CA LYS A 95 -32.74 40.15 38.10
C LYS A 95 -31.33 39.64 38.45
N ALA A 96 -30.71 40.40 39.35
CA ALA A 96 -29.38 40.27 39.90
C ALA A 96 -29.20 39.10 40.94
N PRO A 97 -27.98 38.85 41.46
CA PRO A 97 -27.48 37.52 41.83
C PRO A 97 -27.73 37.12 43.27
N GLU A 98 -27.89 35.84 43.51
CA GLU A 98 -27.83 35.30 44.87
C GLU A 98 -26.99 34.00 44.94
N THR A 99 -26.27 33.95 46.00
CA THR A 99 -25.19 33.16 46.53
C THR A 99 -25.33 31.62 46.49
N ALA A 100 -24.17 30.99 46.41
CA ALA A 100 -23.87 29.57 46.56
C ALA A 100 -24.16 28.97 47.93
N VAL A 101 -24.58 27.70 48.01
CA VAL A 101 -24.28 26.75 49.10
C VAL A 101 -24.29 25.29 48.54
N PRO A 102 -23.48 24.38 49.08
CA PRO A 102 -22.97 23.20 48.40
C PRO A 102 -23.71 21.88 48.68
N ALA A 103 -23.29 20.85 47.96
CA ALA A 103 -23.75 19.46 47.94
C ALA A 103 -23.73 18.70 49.26
N PRO A 104 -24.39 17.56 49.38
CA PRO A 104 -23.91 16.52 50.26
C PRO A 104 -23.48 15.23 49.54
N VAL A 105 -22.29 14.84 49.95
CA VAL A 105 -21.64 13.55 49.77
C VAL A 105 -22.47 12.43 50.39
N ARG A 106 -22.59 11.30 49.75
CA ARG A 106 -23.00 10.04 50.40
C ARG A 106 -21.90 9.00 50.28
N GLN A 107 -21.42 8.61 51.43
CA GLN A 107 -20.41 7.61 51.69
C GLN A 107 -20.90 6.18 51.42
N VAL A 108 -19.94 5.39 51.01
CA VAL A 108 -19.94 3.93 50.87
C VAL A 108 -19.71 3.30 52.24
N THR A 109 -20.40 2.23 52.53
CA THR A 109 -20.00 1.31 53.62
C THR A 109 -19.73 -0.08 53.04
N ALA A 110 -18.58 -0.59 53.46
CA ALA A 110 -18.02 -1.90 53.19
C ALA A 110 -18.73 -3.01 53.96
N GLY A 111 -18.66 -4.22 53.45
CA GLY A 111 -19.04 -5.43 54.19
C GLY A 111 -18.45 -6.68 53.54
N HIS A 112 -17.36 -7.14 54.11
CA HIS A 112 -16.95 -8.56 54.09
C HIS A 112 -17.55 -9.24 55.32
N PRO A 113 -17.67 -10.60 55.41
CA PRO A 113 -16.56 -11.55 55.43
C PRO A 113 -16.80 -12.99 54.95
N ALA A 114 -15.71 -13.66 54.58
CA ALA A 114 -15.12 -14.95 55.04
C ALA A 114 -16.00 -16.22 55.02
N SER A 115 -15.59 -17.35 54.55
CA SER A 115 -14.56 -18.29 54.87
C SER A 115 -14.91 -19.71 54.38
N ALA A 116 -13.87 -20.38 54.04
CA ALA A 116 -13.37 -21.69 54.47
C ALA A 116 -13.75 -22.96 53.69
N GLY A 117 -12.69 -23.70 53.42
CA GLY A 117 -12.53 -25.15 53.59
C GLY A 117 -12.02 -25.87 52.35
N ALA A 118 -10.75 -26.09 52.17
CA ALA A 118 -9.86 -27.18 52.54
C ALA A 118 -10.14 -28.53 51.80
N ALA A 119 -9.15 -29.03 51.08
CA ALA A 119 -8.33 -30.23 51.23
C ALA A 119 -7.83 -30.71 49.88
N ALA A 120 -6.59 -30.71 49.56
CA ALA A 120 -5.44 -31.61 49.68
C ALA A 120 -5.58 -33.00 49.01
N ALA A 121 -4.63 -33.22 48.08
CA ALA A 121 -3.79 -34.44 47.87
C ALA A 121 -3.12 -34.31 46.50
N SER A 122 -1.85 -34.05 46.35
CA SER A 122 -0.65 -34.91 46.43
C SER A 122 -0.65 -36.07 45.46
N THR A 123 0.27 -36.00 44.47
CA THR A 123 1.35 -36.97 44.21
C THR A 123 2.11 -36.60 42.93
N ALA A 124 3.35 -36.21 43.08
CA ALA A 124 4.60 -36.90 42.71
C ALA A 124 4.96 -36.91 41.23
N ALA A 125 6.04 -36.17 40.96
CA ALA A 125 6.92 -36.28 39.81
C ALA A 125 7.79 -37.56 39.92
N PRO A 126 8.41 -38.01 38.81
CA PRO A 126 9.76 -38.52 38.92
C PRO A 126 10.77 -37.75 38.08
N ALA A 127 11.93 -37.59 38.65
CA ALA A 127 13.14 -36.97 38.17
C ALA A 127 13.98 -37.85 37.26
N PRO A 128 15.14 -37.32 36.72
CA PRO A 128 15.80 -37.80 35.54
C PRO A 128 16.99 -38.73 35.85
N ALA A 129 17.48 -39.43 34.83
CA ALA A 129 18.80 -40.09 34.88
C ALA A 129 19.39 -40.23 33.47
N PRO A 130 20.68 -40.57 33.34
CA PRO A 130 21.85 -39.74 33.56
C PRO A 130 22.74 -39.59 32.30
N VAL A 131 23.63 -38.64 32.40
CA VAL A 131 24.78 -38.35 31.53
C VAL A 131 25.75 -39.58 31.44
N ARG A 132 26.26 -39.81 30.24
CA ARG A 132 27.53 -40.56 30.07
C ARG A 132 28.53 -39.75 29.26
N THR A 133 29.59 -39.42 29.92
CA THR A 133 30.84 -38.83 29.46
C THR A 133 31.80 -39.88 28.91
N ALA A 134 32.77 -39.39 28.13
CA ALA A 134 34.08 -39.90 27.75
C ALA A 134 34.16 -40.43 26.31
N GLY A 135 35.14 -40.09 25.52
CA GLY A 135 36.44 -39.44 25.74
C GLY A 135 37.17 -39.22 24.42
N THR A 136 37.98 -38.24 24.49
CA THR A 136 39.31 -37.94 23.92
C THR A 136 39.78 -38.45 22.56
N ALA A 137 40.28 -37.47 21.81
CA ALA A 137 41.59 -37.34 21.15
C ALA A 137 41.68 -37.58 19.64
N GLY A 138 42.25 -36.58 18.95
CA GLY A 138 43.09 -36.83 17.77
C GLY A 138 42.99 -35.82 16.65
N GLY A 139 43.87 -34.82 16.65
CA GLY A 139 44.64 -34.42 15.46
C GLY A 139 43.96 -33.61 14.36
N SER A 140 44.23 -32.32 14.30
CA SER A 140 44.15 -31.49 13.11
C SER A 140 45.19 -31.87 12.04
N PRO A 141 44.92 -31.57 10.75
CA PRO A 141 45.70 -30.52 10.09
C PRO A 141 44.87 -29.58 9.23
N PRO A 142 45.47 -28.46 8.76
CA PRO A 142 44.71 -27.29 8.30
C PRO A 142 44.27 -27.44 6.83
N SER A 143 43.03 -27.19 6.56
CA SER A 143 42.48 -27.10 5.21
C SER A 143 42.59 -25.68 4.67
N SER A 144 43.33 -25.57 3.58
CA SER A 144 43.55 -24.40 2.73
C SER A 144 42.25 -23.68 2.34
N ARG A 145 42.25 -22.39 2.58
CA ARG A 145 41.26 -21.44 1.99
C ARG A 145 41.38 -21.45 0.46
N ARG A 146 40.35 -21.93 -0.20
CA ARG A 146 40.10 -21.65 -1.61
C ARG A 146 39.46 -20.27 -1.74
N PRO A 147 39.93 -19.40 -2.67
CA PRO A 147 39.31 -18.12 -2.89
C PRO A 147 37.91 -18.30 -3.49
N ALA A 148 36.93 -17.58 -2.98
CA ALA A 148 35.62 -17.48 -3.56
C ALA A 148 35.71 -16.87 -4.97
N ALA A 149 35.30 -17.64 -5.97
CA ALA A 149 35.17 -17.17 -7.34
C ALA A 149 34.14 -16.02 -7.38
N ASN A 150 34.63 -14.86 -7.74
CA ASN A 150 33.86 -13.67 -8.08
C ASN A 150 32.96 -14.05 -9.27
N LYS A 151 31.69 -14.29 -9.06
CA LYS A 151 30.72 -14.34 -10.16
C LYS A 151 30.46 -12.92 -10.58
N GLY A 152 31.11 -12.52 -11.68
CA GLY A 152 30.84 -11.29 -12.40
C GLY A 152 29.38 -11.17 -12.80
N PRO A 153 28.94 -9.97 -13.19
CA PRO A 153 27.55 -9.74 -13.56
C PRO A 153 27.16 -10.66 -14.72
N ILE A 154 26.07 -11.39 -14.55
CA ILE A 154 25.47 -12.19 -15.63
C ILE A 154 24.99 -11.20 -16.68
N SER A 155 25.75 -11.10 -17.78
CA SER A 155 25.37 -10.44 -19.01
C SER A 155 24.02 -11.02 -19.48
N SER A 156 22.99 -10.21 -19.43
CA SER A 156 21.67 -10.51 -20.01
C SER A 156 21.69 -10.24 -21.52
N GLN A 157 22.44 -11.03 -22.27
CA GLN A 157 22.31 -11.16 -23.73
C GLN A 157 22.72 -12.59 -24.14
N ALA A 158 21.88 -13.53 -23.78
CA ALA A 158 21.72 -14.73 -24.58
C ALA A 158 20.29 -14.65 -25.13
N GLY A 159 20.14 -14.53 -26.42
CA GLY A 159 18.87 -14.68 -27.11
C GLY A 159 18.25 -16.01 -26.67
N SER A 160 17.34 -15.95 -25.72
CA SER A 160 16.55 -17.09 -25.29
C SER A 160 15.77 -17.50 -26.54
N ALA A 161 16.01 -18.70 -27.05
CA ALA A 161 15.23 -19.25 -28.13
C ALA A 161 13.74 -19.12 -27.75
N ILE A 162 12.98 -18.42 -28.58
CA ILE A 162 11.54 -18.19 -28.35
C ILE A 162 10.91 -19.58 -28.24
N ASP A 163 10.20 -19.85 -27.15
CA ASP A 163 9.48 -21.11 -26.97
C ASP A 163 8.43 -21.21 -28.09
N PRO A 164 8.49 -22.23 -28.97
CA PRO A 164 7.59 -22.33 -30.14
C PRO A 164 6.11 -22.37 -29.74
N ARG A 165 5.80 -22.70 -28.49
CA ARG A 165 4.43 -22.68 -27.95
C ARG A 165 3.89 -21.28 -27.75
N PHE A 166 4.76 -20.28 -27.61
CA PHE A 166 4.45 -18.90 -27.29
C PHE A 166 5.10 -17.93 -28.28
N GLU A 167 5.18 -18.35 -29.54
CA GLU A 167 5.85 -17.61 -30.63
C GLU A 167 5.34 -16.16 -30.73
N ASN A 168 4.04 -15.95 -30.53
CA ASN A 168 3.39 -14.64 -30.68
C ASN A 168 3.30 -13.83 -29.37
N GLY A 169 4.01 -14.27 -28.31
CA GLY A 169 4.17 -13.54 -27.05
C GLY A 169 3.05 -13.78 -26.04
N PRO A 170 3.08 -13.05 -24.92
CA PRO A 170 2.22 -13.31 -23.76
C PRO A 170 0.77 -12.86 -23.92
N LEU A 171 0.48 -11.98 -24.87
CA LEU A 171 -0.83 -11.36 -25.02
C LEU A 171 -1.08 -10.85 -26.44
N ALA A 172 -2.36 -10.61 -26.75
CA ALA A 172 -2.78 -9.86 -27.92
C ALA A 172 -3.94 -8.91 -27.57
N VAL A 173 -3.99 -7.77 -28.25
CA VAL A 173 -5.13 -6.83 -28.24
C VAL A 173 -6.00 -7.14 -29.44
N VAL A 174 -7.25 -7.52 -29.22
CA VAL A 174 -8.22 -7.84 -30.27
C VAL A 174 -9.07 -6.62 -30.54
N ASP A 175 -9.10 -6.21 -31.79
CA ASP A 175 -9.86 -5.07 -32.29
C ASP A 175 -10.61 -5.42 -33.59
N VAL A 176 -11.48 -4.52 -34.03
CA VAL A 176 -12.15 -4.61 -35.32
C VAL A 176 -11.52 -3.61 -36.29
N ALA A 177 -10.80 -4.11 -37.31
CA ALA A 177 -10.24 -3.31 -38.37
C ALA A 177 -10.91 -3.71 -39.69
N ASP A 178 -11.42 -2.77 -40.48
CA ASP A 178 -12.11 -2.97 -41.76
C ASP A 178 -13.24 -4.03 -41.68
N GLY A 179 -13.96 -4.06 -40.57
CA GLY A 179 -15.04 -5.01 -40.31
C GLY A 179 -14.59 -6.43 -39.95
N GLN A 180 -13.28 -6.70 -39.91
CA GLN A 180 -12.69 -7.98 -39.53
C GLN A 180 -12.06 -7.89 -38.15
N LEU A 181 -12.03 -9.01 -37.43
CA LEU A 181 -11.34 -9.11 -36.13
C LEU A 181 -9.86 -9.37 -36.35
N SER A 182 -9.03 -8.53 -35.77
CA SER A 182 -7.57 -8.61 -35.81
C SER A 182 -6.99 -8.65 -34.41
N ALA A 183 -5.96 -9.45 -34.17
CA ALA A 183 -5.24 -9.58 -32.92
C ALA A 183 -3.82 -8.99 -33.04
N TYR A 184 -3.56 -7.90 -32.38
CA TYR A 184 -2.28 -7.19 -32.35
C TYR A 184 -1.40 -7.80 -31.25
N CYS A 185 -0.34 -8.51 -31.66
CA CYS A 185 0.60 -9.18 -30.76
C CYS A 185 1.75 -8.26 -30.36
N VAL A 186 2.44 -8.61 -29.27
CA VAL A 186 3.51 -7.78 -28.67
C VAL A 186 4.65 -7.43 -29.65
N GLY A 187 5.01 -8.31 -30.55
CA GLY A 187 6.09 -8.11 -31.53
C GLY A 187 5.69 -7.33 -32.80
N GLY A 188 4.52 -6.68 -32.82
CA GLY A 188 4.00 -5.97 -33.98
C GLY A 188 3.33 -6.89 -35.04
N LEU A 189 3.27 -8.20 -34.79
CA LEU A 189 2.54 -9.14 -35.63
C LEU A 189 1.03 -8.93 -35.43
N VAL A 190 0.29 -8.93 -36.54
CA VAL A 190 -1.17 -8.88 -36.53
C VAL A 190 -1.70 -10.21 -37.09
N LEU A 191 -2.58 -10.86 -36.37
CA LEU A 191 -3.21 -12.12 -36.74
C LEU A 191 -4.69 -11.89 -37.07
N ASP A 192 -5.18 -12.54 -38.11
CA ASP A 192 -6.61 -12.61 -38.37
C ASP A 192 -7.28 -13.50 -37.30
N VAL A 193 -8.40 -13.05 -36.76
CA VAL A 193 -9.15 -13.79 -35.76
C VAL A 193 -10.41 -14.41 -36.39
N PRO A 194 -10.41 -15.73 -36.70
CA PRO A 194 -11.55 -16.37 -37.37
C PRO A 194 -12.74 -16.62 -36.44
N ALA A 195 -12.57 -16.33 -35.13
CA ALA A 195 -13.52 -16.64 -34.09
C ALA A 195 -14.76 -15.73 -34.15
N LYS A 196 -15.95 -16.30 -34.37
CA LYS A 196 -17.24 -15.60 -34.47
C LYS A 196 -17.95 -15.45 -33.10
N SER A 197 -17.44 -16.06 -32.03
CA SER A 197 -18.01 -16.01 -30.69
C SER A 197 -16.90 -16.02 -29.64
N LEU A 198 -17.22 -15.56 -28.41
CA LEU A 198 -16.21 -15.52 -27.34
C LEU A 198 -15.66 -16.91 -26.98
N PRO A 199 -16.47 -18.00 -26.87
CA PRO A 199 -15.91 -19.33 -26.69
C PRO A 199 -14.94 -19.75 -27.83
N ALA A 200 -15.26 -19.43 -29.09
CA ALA A 200 -14.38 -19.71 -30.21
C ALA A 200 -13.07 -18.90 -30.15
N LEU A 201 -13.12 -17.65 -29.66
CA LEU A 201 -11.91 -16.85 -29.40
C LEU A 201 -11.01 -17.52 -28.34
N VAL A 202 -11.61 -18.03 -27.27
CA VAL A 202 -10.85 -18.74 -26.21
C VAL A 202 -10.21 -20.02 -26.75
N ASP A 203 -10.94 -20.80 -27.55
CA ASP A 203 -10.41 -22.01 -28.18
C ASP A 203 -9.28 -21.66 -29.16
N TRP A 204 -9.47 -20.67 -30.05
CA TRP A 204 -8.46 -20.18 -30.99
C TRP A 204 -7.20 -19.68 -30.30
N THR A 205 -7.36 -18.93 -29.20
CA THR A 205 -6.22 -18.43 -28.43
C THR A 205 -5.32 -19.55 -27.92
N LEU A 206 -5.88 -20.69 -27.55
CA LEU A 206 -5.15 -21.83 -26.99
C LEU A 206 -4.62 -22.80 -28.03
N SER A 207 -5.25 -22.88 -29.23
CA SER A 207 -4.91 -23.84 -30.25
C SER A 207 -4.04 -23.27 -31.37
N GLU A 208 -4.34 -22.06 -31.85
CA GLU A 208 -3.76 -21.51 -33.07
C GLU A 208 -2.93 -20.25 -32.85
N ALA A 209 -3.35 -19.37 -31.92
CA ALA A 209 -2.72 -18.08 -31.72
C ALA A 209 -1.32 -18.13 -31.11
N LYS A 210 -0.87 -19.28 -30.59
CA LYS A 210 0.46 -19.48 -29.96
C LYS A 210 0.81 -18.39 -28.97
N LEU A 211 -0.18 -17.95 -28.19
CA LEU A 211 -0.04 -16.93 -27.14
C LEU A 211 0.22 -17.57 -25.76
N GLY A 212 0.98 -16.87 -24.93
CA GLY A 212 1.32 -17.25 -23.58
C GLY A 212 2.75 -16.84 -23.21
N ALA A 213 3.20 -17.23 -22.03
CA ALA A 213 4.54 -16.92 -21.57
C ALA A 213 5.17 -18.13 -20.87
N PRO A 214 6.52 -18.27 -20.89
CA PRO A 214 7.21 -19.23 -20.04
C PRO A 214 6.88 -18.96 -18.58
N ARG A 215 6.71 -20.03 -17.80
CA ARG A 215 6.44 -19.92 -16.35
C ARG A 215 7.63 -19.34 -15.63
N LEU A 216 7.38 -18.43 -14.68
CA LEU A 216 8.42 -17.87 -13.81
C LEU A 216 9.04 -18.93 -12.86
N ASN A 217 8.24 -19.93 -12.51
CA ASN A 217 8.70 -21.12 -11.79
C ASN A 217 8.15 -22.37 -12.46
N ARG A 218 8.97 -23.45 -12.54
CA ARG A 218 8.57 -24.73 -13.18
C ARG A 218 7.22 -25.30 -12.71
N ASN A 219 6.87 -25.01 -11.45
CA ASN A 219 5.61 -25.45 -10.82
C ASN A 219 4.52 -24.36 -10.89
N GLY A 220 4.81 -23.19 -11.50
CA GLY A 220 3.89 -22.05 -11.64
C GLY A 220 2.70 -22.35 -12.54
N LYS A 221 1.70 -21.48 -12.46
CA LYS A 221 0.50 -21.51 -13.30
C LYS A 221 0.32 -20.17 -14.03
N ASP A 222 1.41 -19.51 -14.35
CA ASP A 222 1.46 -18.13 -14.88
C ASP A 222 1.69 -18.05 -16.39
N ALA A 223 1.66 -19.18 -17.11
CA ALA A 223 1.81 -19.24 -18.57
C ALA A 223 0.55 -18.85 -19.35
N ASP A 224 -0.60 -18.68 -18.69
CA ASP A 224 -1.88 -18.42 -19.35
C ASP A 224 -1.83 -17.13 -20.21
N PRO A 225 -2.27 -17.16 -21.47
CA PRO A 225 -2.31 -15.99 -22.35
C PRO A 225 -3.32 -14.94 -21.87
N LEU A 226 -3.07 -13.68 -22.23
CA LEU A 226 -4.00 -12.57 -22.02
C LEU A 226 -4.54 -12.08 -23.37
N ILE A 227 -5.86 -11.97 -23.46
CA ILE A 227 -6.56 -11.29 -24.55
C ILE A 227 -7.14 -9.97 -23.99
N VAL A 228 -6.81 -8.87 -24.64
CA VAL A 228 -7.38 -7.55 -24.37
C VAL A 228 -8.44 -7.27 -25.42
N LEU A 229 -9.66 -6.94 -25.00
CA LEU A 229 -10.75 -6.63 -25.91
C LEU A 229 -11.00 -5.12 -25.96
N THR A 230 -10.88 -4.52 -27.14
CA THR A 230 -11.30 -3.13 -27.37
C THR A 230 -12.83 -3.00 -27.29
N PRO A 231 -13.38 -1.78 -27.18
CA PRO A 231 -14.82 -1.59 -27.23
C PRO A 231 -15.48 -2.19 -28.49
N ALA A 232 -14.85 -2.04 -29.68
CA ALA A 232 -15.35 -2.61 -30.92
C ALA A 232 -15.34 -4.15 -30.91
N ALA A 233 -14.29 -4.77 -30.39
CA ALA A 233 -14.24 -6.22 -30.22
C ALA A 233 -15.28 -6.72 -29.18
N CYS A 234 -15.55 -5.95 -28.12
CA CYS A 234 -16.62 -6.25 -27.16
C CYS A 234 -17.98 -6.32 -27.85
N GLU A 235 -18.34 -5.30 -28.62
CA GLU A 235 -19.61 -5.27 -29.39
C GLU A 235 -19.72 -6.45 -30.33
N ARG A 236 -18.65 -6.75 -31.06
CA ARG A 236 -18.59 -7.86 -32.02
C ARG A 236 -18.85 -9.22 -31.35
N TYR A 237 -18.46 -9.40 -30.09
CA TYR A 237 -18.75 -10.60 -29.30
C TYR A 237 -20.04 -10.52 -28.50
N GLY A 238 -20.80 -9.45 -28.59
CA GLY A 238 -22.05 -9.23 -27.86
C GLY A 238 -21.87 -8.92 -26.39
N LEU A 239 -20.73 -8.31 -26.04
CA LEU A 239 -20.44 -7.73 -24.73
C LEU A 239 -20.77 -6.22 -24.76
N PRO A 240 -21.24 -5.63 -23.66
CA PRO A 240 -21.42 -4.18 -23.58
C PRO A 240 -20.07 -3.46 -23.64
N THR A 241 -20.01 -2.28 -24.27
CA THR A 241 -18.80 -1.43 -24.29
C THR A 241 -18.49 -0.85 -22.92
N ARG A 242 -19.52 -0.65 -22.08
CA ARG A 242 -19.41 -0.20 -20.69
C ARG A 242 -20.37 -1.00 -19.80
N LEU A 243 -19.97 -1.24 -18.57
CA LEU A 243 -20.84 -1.85 -17.57
C LEU A 243 -21.87 -0.84 -17.07
N THR A 244 -23.06 -1.31 -16.77
CA THR A 244 -24.10 -0.55 -16.05
C THR A 244 -23.59 -0.23 -14.64
N ASP A 245 -24.22 0.72 -13.94
CA ASP A 245 -23.86 1.08 -12.57
C ASP A 245 -24.02 -0.08 -11.59
N GLU A 246 -24.99 -0.96 -11.83
CA GLU A 246 -25.20 -2.17 -11.05
C GLU A 246 -24.08 -3.19 -11.26
N GLU A 247 -23.74 -3.49 -12.52
CA GLU A 247 -22.66 -4.40 -12.89
C GLU A 247 -21.29 -3.86 -12.46
N ARG A 248 -21.08 -2.54 -12.53
CA ARG A 248 -19.86 -1.89 -12.05
C ARG A 248 -19.72 -2.04 -10.53
N ARG A 249 -20.81 -1.87 -9.76
CA ARG A 249 -20.82 -2.13 -8.32
C ARG A 249 -20.61 -3.60 -7.98
N ALA A 250 -21.20 -4.52 -8.78
CA ALA A 250 -20.98 -5.95 -8.64
C ALA A 250 -19.60 -6.41 -9.14
N GLY A 251 -18.91 -5.60 -9.97
CA GLY A 251 -17.63 -5.90 -10.59
C GLY A 251 -17.71 -7.01 -11.65
N ARG A 252 -18.90 -7.31 -12.19
CA ARG A 252 -19.13 -8.39 -13.16
C ARG A 252 -20.47 -8.23 -13.87
N LEU A 253 -20.58 -8.87 -15.05
CA LEU A 253 -21.84 -9.04 -15.76
C LEU A 253 -22.88 -9.79 -14.90
N GLN A 254 -24.14 -9.48 -15.12
CA GLN A 254 -25.27 -10.20 -14.50
C GLN A 254 -25.30 -11.67 -14.89
N GLU A 255 -25.69 -12.52 -13.97
CA GLU A 255 -25.94 -13.94 -14.21
C GLU A 255 -27.10 -14.08 -15.24
N GLY A 256 -26.89 -14.90 -16.26
CA GLY A 256 -27.86 -15.03 -17.37
C GLY A 256 -27.50 -14.26 -18.65
N HIS A 257 -26.48 -13.42 -18.63
CA HIS A 257 -26.01 -12.74 -19.84
C HIS A 257 -25.69 -13.75 -20.96
N LYS A 258 -26.06 -13.43 -22.22
CA LYS A 258 -25.95 -14.34 -23.38
C LYS A 258 -24.55 -14.95 -23.52
N VAL A 259 -23.51 -14.16 -23.34
CA VAL A 259 -22.10 -14.61 -23.45
C VAL A 259 -21.74 -15.64 -22.39
N LEU A 260 -22.26 -15.49 -21.15
CA LEU A 260 -22.04 -16.47 -20.08
C LEU A 260 -22.68 -17.81 -20.40
N ASN A 261 -23.90 -17.78 -20.96
CA ASN A 261 -24.59 -18.99 -21.44
C ASN A 261 -23.84 -19.67 -22.60
N GLN A 262 -23.24 -18.89 -23.51
CA GLN A 262 -22.41 -19.44 -24.59
C GLN A 262 -21.13 -20.12 -24.05
N LEU A 263 -20.44 -19.51 -23.09
CA LEU A 263 -19.28 -20.12 -22.43
C LEU A 263 -19.63 -21.41 -21.74
N ALA A 264 -20.72 -21.42 -20.96
CA ALA A 264 -21.18 -22.61 -20.26
C ALA A 264 -21.56 -23.76 -21.22
N LYS A 265 -22.27 -23.47 -22.33
CA LYS A 265 -22.59 -24.44 -23.38
C LYS A 265 -21.34 -25.03 -24.07
N ALA A 266 -20.25 -24.26 -24.15
CA ALA A 266 -18.97 -24.70 -24.67
C ALA A 266 -18.06 -25.36 -23.62
N ASN A 267 -18.60 -25.69 -22.43
CA ASN A 267 -17.87 -26.26 -21.29
C ASN A 267 -16.73 -25.38 -20.76
N TRP A 268 -16.80 -24.06 -20.93
CA TRP A 268 -15.92 -23.09 -20.30
C TRP A 268 -16.49 -22.64 -18.95
N GLN A 269 -15.63 -22.52 -17.97
CA GLN A 269 -15.95 -22.09 -16.61
C GLN A 269 -15.30 -20.74 -16.28
N LEU A 270 -15.92 -20.01 -15.38
CA LEU A 270 -15.40 -18.78 -14.80
C LEU A 270 -14.97 -19.01 -13.37
N THR A 271 -13.99 -18.26 -12.88
CA THR A 271 -13.67 -18.24 -11.47
C THR A 271 -14.82 -17.62 -10.66
N ARG A 272 -14.80 -17.78 -9.34
CA ARG A 272 -15.82 -17.19 -8.42
C ARG A 272 -16.01 -15.67 -8.59
N ARG A 273 -15.05 -14.98 -9.20
CA ARG A 273 -15.17 -13.53 -9.50
C ARG A 273 -16.15 -13.22 -10.62
N GLY A 274 -16.57 -14.22 -11.39
CA GLY A 274 -17.44 -14.05 -12.53
C GLY A 274 -16.73 -13.38 -13.73
N PHE A 275 -17.54 -12.85 -14.65
CA PHE A 275 -17.07 -12.17 -15.85
C PHE A 275 -17.06 -10.65 -15.61
N GLY A 276 -15.94 -10.14 -15.16
CA GLY A 276 -15.71 -8.72 -14.90
C GLY A 276 -14.63 -8.13 -15.82
N PRO A 277 -14.13 -6.92 -15.50
CA PRO A 277 -13.06 -6.25 -16.25
C PRO A 277 -11.82 -7.12 -16.49
N TRP A 278 -11.54 -7.97 -15.52
CA TRP A 278 -10.54 -9.03 -15.59
C TRP A 278 -11.24 -10.37 -15.40
N ALA A 279 -11.49 -11.09 -16.48
CA ALA A 279 -12.11 -12.41 -16.42
C ALA A 279 -11.06 -13.51 -16.65
N ARG A 280 -11.26 -14.64 -15.97
CA ARG A 280 -10.46 -15.85 -16.17
C ARG A 280 -11.39 -16.96 -16.61
N ILE A 281 -11.19 -17.42 -17.84
CA ILE A 281 -11.97 -18.47 -18.50
C ILE A 281 -11.12 -19.74 -18.56
N TYR A 282 -11.62 -20.84 -18.03
CA TYR A 282 -10.84 -22.08 -17.92
C TYR A 282 -11.70 -23.33 -18.10
N ARG A 283 -11.04 -24.44 -18.42
CA ARG A 283 -11.56 -25.80 -18.27
C ARG A 283 -10.78 -26.50 -17.16
N PRO A 284 -11.41 -27.46 -16.42
CA PRO A 284 -10.69 -28.32 -15.49
C PRO A 284 -9.49 -28.97 -16.18
N ALA A 285 -8.36 -29.02 -15.49
CA ALA A 285 -7.15 -29.59 -16.04
C ALA A 285 -7.35 -31.08 -16.38
N GLN A 286 -6.94 -31.50 -17.57
CA GLN A 286 -6.89 -32.90 -17.98
C GLN A 286 -5.43 -33.35 -17.91
N GLY A 287 -5.09 -34.14 -16.89
CA GLY A 287 -3.72 -34.51 -16.61
C GLY A 287 -2.85 -33.28 -16.30
N SER A 288 -1.77 -33.10 -17.05
CA SER A 288 -0.87 -31.94 -16.95
C SER A 288 -1.29 -30.75 -17.83
N GLN A 289 -2.29 -30.93 -18.68
CA GLN A 289 -2.72 -29.90 -19.63
C GLN A 289 -3.69 -28.93 -18.95
N ARG A 290 -3.31 -27.66 -18.93
CA ARG A 290 -4.10 -26.56 -18.41
C ARG A 290 -4.68 -25.75 -19.57
N SER A 291 -5.98 -25.54 -19.55
CA SER A 291 -6.70 -24.70 -20.51
C SER A 291 -7.27 -23.48 -19.79
N CYS A 292 -6.65 -22.32 -19.99
CA CYS A 292 -7.05 -21.09 -19.33
C CYS A 292 -6.63 -19.86 -20.13
N VAL A 293 -7.53 -18.92 -20.35
CA VAL A 293 -7.29 -17.62 -20.98
C VAL A 293 -7.69 -16.51 -20.01
N GLN A 294 -6.86 -15.48 -19.90
CA GLN A 294 -7.18 -14.26 -19.18
C GLN A 294 -7.80 -13.25 -20.15
N LEU A 295 -8.83 -12.52 -19.72
CA LEU A 295 -9.36 -11.38 -20.47
C LEU A 295 -9.12 -10.08 -19.70
N CYS A 296 -8.84 -9.01 -20.46
CA CYS A 296 -8.80 -7.63 -19.99
C CYS A 296 -9.73 -6.79 -20.85
N ILE A 297 -10.61 -6.02 -20.24
CA ILE A 297 -11.55 -5.14 -20.96
C ILE A 297 -11.33 -3.71 -20.47
N PRO A 298 -10.48 -2.92 -21.17
CA PRO A 298 -10.18 -1.53 -20.78
C PRO A 298 -11.42 -0.65 -20.65
N GLY A 299 -12.42 -0.81 -21.54
CA GLY A 299 -13.68 -0.08 -21.47
C GLY A 299 -14.51 -0.33 -20.19
N TRP A 300 -14.16 -1.33 -19.39
CA TRP A 300 -14.75 -1.64 -18.08
C TRP A 300 -13.83 -1.25 -16.92
N ASP A 301 -12.96 -0.28 -17.09
CA ASP A 301 -11.99 0.20 -16.10
C ASP A 301 -10.97 -0.87 -15.65
N ALA A 302 -10.63 -1.84 -16.53
CA ALA A 302 -9.60 -2.84 -16.24
C ALA A 302 -8.22 -2.20 -16.06
N LEU A 303 -7.89 -1.22 -16.88
CA LEU A 303 -6.65 -0.43 -16.81
C LEU A 303 -6.97 0.92 -16.14
N ASP A 304 -6.98 0.94 -14.79
CA ASP A 304 -7.29 2.16 -14.06
C ASP A 304 -6.22 3.25 -14.29
N ALA A 305 -6.66 4.49 -14.49
CA ALA A 305 -5.77 5.60 -14.88
C ALA A 305 -4.73 5.95 -13.82
N ARG A 306 -4.95 5.64 -12.53
CA ARG A 306 -3.96 5.89 -11.47
C ARG A 306 -2.73 5.00 -11.61
N SER A 307 -2.91 3.77 -12.11
CA SER A 307 -1.84 2.79 -12.30
C SER A 307 -1.32 2.74 -13.73
N TRP A 308 -2.18 2.99 -14.72
CA TRP A 308 -1.91 2.77 -16.13
C TRP A 308 -2.02 4.05 -16.99
N GLY A 309 -2.16 5.25 -16.35
CA GLY A 309 -2.33 6.48 -17.10
C GLY A 309 -3.42 6.35 -18.15
N ASP A 310 -3.15 6.82 -19.36
CA ASP A 310 -4.07 6.79 -20.50
C ASP A 310 -3.96 5.52 -21.35
N ALA A 311 -3.34 4.44 -20.85
CA ALA A 311 -3.13 3.20 -21.59
C ALA A 311 -4.41 2.62 -22.22
N ALA A 312 -5.56 2.79 -21.58
CA ALA A 312 -6.85 2.35 -22.10
C ALA A 312 -7.29 3.05 -23.41
N GLN A 313 -6.64 4.16 -23.77
CA GLN A 313 -6.94 4.97 -24.95
C GLN A 313 -5.91 4.80 -26.06
N LEU A 314 -4.85 4.03 -25.83
CA LEU A 314 -3.83 3.75 -26.85
C LEU A 314 -4.40 2.94 -28.01
N LEU A 315 -3.78 3.10 -29.18
CA LEU A 315 -4.06 2.24 -30.34
C LEU A 315 -3.76 0.78 -29.99
N PRO A 316 -4.44 -0.19 -30.62
CA PRO A 316 -4.27 -1.61 -30.27
C PRO A 316 -2.84 -2.13 -30.32
N ALA A 317 -2.04 -1.69 -31.29
CA ALA A 317 -0.64 -2.06 -31.42
C ALA A 317 0.22 -1.49 -30.27
N ASP A 318 0.02 -0.21 -29.92
CA ASP A 318 0.75 0.48 -28.85
C ASP A 318 0.38 -0.10 -27.49
N LEU A 319 -0.90 -0.39 -27.25
CA LEU A 319 -1.38 -1.06 -26.05
C LEU A 319 -0.77 -2.46 -25.91
N ALA A 320 -0.69 -3.23 -27.03
CA ALA A 320 -0.06 -4.55 -27.02
C ALA A 320 1.44 -4.44 -26.67
N HIS A 321 2.14 -3.46 -27.23
CA HIS A 321 3.54 -3.20 -26.93
C HIS A 321 3.75 -2.82 -25.46
N LEU A 322 2.98 -1.87 -24.95
CA LEU A 322 3.06 -1.39 -23.56
C LEU A 322 2.81 -2.52 -22.55
N LEU A 323 1.69 -3.25 -22.70
CA LEU A 323 1.35 -4.37 -21.83
C LEU A 323 2.34 -5.54 -21.99
N GLY A 324 2.88 -5.74 -23.18
CA GLY A 324 3.91 -6.73 -23.49
C GLY A 324 5.22 -6.43 -22.77
N THR A 325 5.64 -5.18 -22.78
CA THR A 325 6.82 -4.72 -22.03
C THR A 325 6.67 -4.97 -20.53
N TYR A 326 5.51 -4.60 -19.96
CA TYR A 326 5.21 -4.93 -18.58
C TYR A 326 5.20 -6.46 -18.33
N ALA A 327 4.57 -7.23 -19.21
CA ALA A 327 4.49 -8.69 -19.08
C ALA A 327 5.87 -9.35 -19.08
N THR A 328 6.76 -8.92 -19.93
CA THR A 328 8.14 -9.42 -20.02
C THR A 328 8.95 -9.09 -18.76
N ARG A 329 8.79 -7.87 -18.25
CA ARG A 329 9.54 -7.38 -17.07
C ARG A 329 8.99 -7.91 -15.76
N VAL A 330 7.66 -7.96 -15.60
CA VAL A 330 7.00 -8.37 -14.36
C VAL A 330 6.35 -9.73 -14.53
N MET A 331 5.19 -9.78 -15.15
CA MET A 331 4.43 -10.98 -15.52
C MET A 331 3.25 -10.58 -16.40
N THR A 332 2.70 -11.51 -17.19
CA THR A 332 1.45 -11.30 -17.92
C THR A 332 0.36 -10.80 -16.96
N PRO A 333 -0.26 -9.63 -17.21
CA PRO A 333 -1.27 -9.09 -16.32
C PRO A 333 -2.46 -10.05 -16.09
N ARG A 334 -2.90 -10.16 -14.83
CA ARG A 334 -3.98 -11.07 -14.40
C ARG A 334 -5.07 -10.37 -13.61
N GLY A 335 -4.96 -9.06 -13.49
CA GLY A 335 -5.83 -8.19 -12.71
C GLY A 335 -5.24 -6.80 -12.58
N SER A 336 -5.73 -6.00 -11.65
CA SER A 336 -5.11 -4.71 -11.32
C SER A 336 -3.64 -4.91 -10.90
N THR A 337 -2.85 -3.83 -10.94
CA THR A 337 -1.44 -3.85 -10.54
C THR A 337 -1.24 -4.45 -9.13
N ALA A 338 -2.14 -4.14 -8.20
CA ALA A 338 -2.13 -4.73 -6.87
C ALA A 338 -2.36 -6.25 -6.86
N VAL A 339 -3.23 -6.75 -7.73
CA VAL A 339 -3.45 -8.20 -7.92
C VAL A 339 -2.21 -8.83 -8.55
N ASN A 340 -1.60 -8.18 -9.55
CA ASN A 340 -0.37 -8.67 -10.18
C ASN A 340 0.78 -8.78 -9.16
N GLY A 341 0.93 -7.80 -8.26
CA GLY A 341 1.94 -7.87 -7.20
C GLY A 341 1.79 -9.09 -6.29
N LEU A 342 0.55 -9.45 -5.97
CA LEU A 342 0.25 -10.63 -5.15
C LEU A 342 0.39 -11.95 -5.92
N GLU A 343 -0.12 -11.99 -7.17
CA GLU A 343 0.00 -13.16 -8.06
C GLU A 343 1.47 -13.45 -8.41
N LEU A 344 2.32 -12.41 -8.53
CA LEU A 344 3.75 -12.56 -8.74
C LEU A 344 4.43 -13.30 -7.58
N MET A 345 4.06 -13.00 -6.31
CA MET A 345 4.57 -13.75 -5.15
C MET A 345 4.25 -15.25 -5.29
N THR A 346 3.02 -15.57 -5.69
CA THR A 346 2.56 -16.94 -5.88
C THR A 346 3.18 -17.61 -7.11
N ALA A 347 3.41 -16.86 -8.20
CA ALA A 347 4.04 -17.38 -9.41
C ALA A 347 5.51 -17.77 -9.17
N LEU A 348 6.23 -16.97 -8.38
CA LEU A 348 7.62 -17.22 -8.01
C LEU A 348 7.77 -18.33 -6.96
N HIS A 349 6.81 -18.43 -6.03
CA HIS A 349 6.74 -19.44 -4.99
C HIS A 349 5.41 -20.20 -5.05
N PRO A 350 5.21 -21.07 -6.07
CA PRO A 350 3.96 -21.82 -6.23
C PRO A 350 3.63 -22.64 -4.97
N PRO A 351 2.35 -22.68 -4.56
CA PRO A 351 1.96 -23.34 -3.32
C PRO A 351 2.17 -24.87 -3.34
N THR A 352 2.20 -25.44 -4.53
CA THR A 352 2.36 -26.88 -4.73
C THR A 352 3.44 -27.18 -5.75
N ARG A 353 4.03 -28.36 -5.63
CA ARG A 353 4.95 -28.97 -6.59
C ARG A 353 4.48 -30.37 -6.98
N ALA A 354 5.02 -30.92 -8.06
CA ALA A 354 4.86 -32.33 -8.36
C ALA A 354 5.71 -33.14 -7.36
N GLY A 355 5.05 -34.04 -6.64
CA GLY A 355 5.71 -35.02 -5.78
C GLY A 355 6.44 -36.11 -6.57
N ASP A 356 7.00 -37.07 -5.85
CA ASP A 356 7.60 -38.23 -6.45
C ASP A 356 6.54 -39.12 -7.12
N PRO A 357 6.87 -39.85 -8.20
CA PRO A 357 5.92 -40.75 -8.82
C PRO A 357 5.54 -41.91 -7.86
N ASP A 358 4.22 -42.22 -7.85
CA ASP A 358 3.72 -43.42 -7.18
C ASP A 358 4.16 -44.72 -7.92
N ASP A 359 3.78 -45.88 -7.40
CA ASP A 359 4.08 -47.20 -7.99
C ASP A 359 3.48 -47.38 -9.39
N GLN A 360 2.57 -46.50 -9.81
CA GLN A 360 1.98 -46.46 -11.16
C GLN A 360 2.58 -45.35 -12.04
N GLY A 361 3.67 -44.70 -11.57
CA GLY A 361 4.34 -43.61 -12.28
C GLY A 361 3.60 -42.29 -12.25
N ARG A 362 2.51 -42.14 -11.49
CA ARG A 362 1.69 -40.92 -11.38
C ARG A 362 2.25 -40.02 -10.31
N ARG A 363 2.41 -38.73 -10.63
CA ARG A 363 2.85 -37.71 -9.69
C ARG A 363 1.67 -36.99 -9.05
N HIS A 364 1.59 -37.01 -7.74
CA HIS A 364 0.60 -36.25 -6.97
C HIS A 364 1.12 -34.83 -6.66
N SER A 365 0.17 -33.91 -6.46
CA SER A 365 0.52 -32.53 -6.06
C SER A 365 0.75 -32.50 -4.56
N GLU A 366 1.94 -32.07 -4.15
CA GLU A 366 2.31 -31.89 -2.74
C GLU A 366 2.64 -30.44 -2.40
N HIS A 367 2.71 -30.16 -1.10
CA HIS A 367 3.11 -28.84 -0.62
C HIS A 367 4.52 -28.48 -1.10
N ASN A 368 4.68 -27.24 -1.61
CA ASN A 368 5.98 -26.74 -1.99
C ASN A 368 6.64 -26.03 -0.79
N PRO A 369 7.71 -26.58 -0.22
CA PRO A 369 8.40 -25.95 0.90
C PRO A 369 8.83 -24.52 0.58
N GLY A 370 8.69 -23.61 1.55
CA GLY A 370 9.02 -22.19 1.38
C GLY A 370 7.92 -21.36 0.72
N SER A 371 6.78 -21.95 0.34
CA SER A 371 5.58 -21.24 -0.13
C SER A 371 4.60 -20.95 1.02
N LEU A 372 3.62 -20.07 0.77
CA LEU A 372 2.51 -19.81 1.71
C LEU A 372 1.44 -20.91 1.71
N GLY A 373 1.64 -22.00 0.96
CA GLY A 373 0.70 -23.12 0.87
C GLY A 373 -0.60 -22.79 0.12
N THR A 374 -1.58 -23.69 0.26
CA THR A 374 -2.88 -23.61 -0.41
C THR A 374 -4.02 -23.18 0.50
N ARG A 375 -3.80 -23.17 1.80
CA ARG A 375 -4.79 -22.81 2.83
C ARG A 375 -4.41 -21.49 3.49
N PRO A 376 -5.38 -20.66 3.89
CA PRO A 376 -5.08 -19.48 4.68
C PRO A 376 -4.51 -19.89 6.04
N VAL A 377 -3.57 -19.09 6.54
CA VAL A 377 -3.01 -19.19 7.89
C VAL A 377 -3.75 -18.17 8.76
N GLU A 378 -4.17 -18.56 9.94
CA GLU A 378 -4.86 -17.66 10.85
C GLU A 378 -3.92 -16.57 11.36
N CYS A 379 -4.36 -15.30 11.31
CA CYS A 379 -3.60 -14.19 11.90
C CYS A 379 -3.68 -14.20 13.44
N ALA A 380 -2.76 -13.53 14.10
CA ALA A 380 -2.87 -13.26 15.53
C ALA A 380 -3.96 -12.19 15.79
N PRO A 381 -4.62 -12.18 16.97
CA PRO A 381 -5.61 -11.16 17.31
C PRO A 381 -5.09 -9.72 17.15
N CYS A 382 -3.83 -9.45 17.54
CA CYS A 382 -3.21 -8.14 17.37
C CYS A 382 -2.96 -7.77 15.90
N GLU A 383 -2.77 -8.74 14.99
CA GLU A 383 -2.54 -8.53 13.55
C GLU A 383 -3.84 -8.28 12.78
N ALA A 384 -4.97 -8.74 13.33
CA ALA A 384 -6.28 -8.63 12.71
C ALA A 384 -6.70 -7.15 12.59
N PRO A 385 -7.20 -6.67 11.44
CA PRO A 385 -7.79 -5.34 11.31
C PRO A 385 -9.12 -5.27 12.06
N ASP A 386 -9.55 -4.05 12.42
CA ASP A 386 -10.85 -3.85 13.04
C ASP A 386 -11.97 -4.41 12.17
N GLY A 387 -12.95 -5.02 12.82
CA GLY A 387 -14.04 -5.73 12.16
C GLY A 387 -13.71 -7.15 11.68
N HIS A 388 -12.50 -7.67 11.93
CA HIS A 388 -12.15 -9.06 11.62
C HIS A 388 -13.01 -10.03 12.45
N PRO A 389 -13.42 -11.22 11.89
CA PRO A 389 -14.20 -12.21 12.63
C PRO A 389 -13.60 -12.64 13.96
N LEU A 390 -12.26 -12.72 14.08
CA LEU A 390 -11.57 -13.02 15.35
C LEU A 390 -11.87 -12.00 16.46
N LEU A 391 -12.29 -10.78 16.10
CA LEU A 391 -12.56 -9.69 17.03
C LEU A 391 -14.07 -9.49 17.26
N ALA A 392 -14.92 -10.43 16.83
CA ALA A 392 -16.38 -10.30 16.92
C ALA A 392 -16.88 -10.20 18.38
N GLY A 393 -16.11 -10.66 19.35
CA GLY A 393 -16.42 -10.56 20.78
C GLY A 393 -16.13 -9.20 21.42
N LEU A 394 -15.44 -8.29 20.70
CA LEU A 394 -15.16 -6.95 21.25
C LEU A 394 -16.43 -6.07 21.25
N PRO A 395 -16.59 -5.18 22.25
CA PRO A 395 -17.69 -4.23 22.28
C PRO A 395 -17.78 -3.39 20.99
N ARG A 396 -19.00 -3.04 20.57
CA ARG A 396 -19.28 -2.42 19.26
C ARG A 396 -18.47 -1.15 18.94
N PHE A 397 -18.08 -0.37 19.92
CA PHE A 397 -17.35 0.88 19.76
C PHE A 397 -15.97 0.85 20.40
N HIS A 398 -15.49 -0.36 20.76
CA HIS A 398 -14.17 -0.51 21.33
C HIS A 398 -13.09 0.00 20.37
N ARG A 399 -12.28 0.94 20.85
CA ARG A 399 -11.08 1.40 20.16
C ARG A 399 -9.90 0.68 20.77
N ARG A 400 -9.25 -0.14 19.97
CA ARG A 400 -8.10 -0.92 20.44
C ARG A 400 -6.92 0.00 20.72
N THR A 401 -6.30 -0.21 21.88
CA THR A 401 -5.08 0.44 22.32
C THR A 401 -3.84 -0.19 21.67
N PRO A 402 -2.66 0.45 21.74
CA PRO A 402 -1.43 -0.10 21.14
C PRO A 402 -1.03 -1.49 21.65
N ASP A 403 -1.42 -1.86 22.87
CA ASP A 403 -1.23 -3.19 23.46
C ASP A 403 -2.27 -4.24 23.00
N GLU A 404 -3.29 -3.81 22.22
CA GLU A 404 -4.29 -4.70 21.63
C GLU A 404 -4.14 -4.87 20.13
N VAL A 405 -3.45 -3.95 19.43
CA VAL A 405 -3.33 -3.95 17.98
C VAL A 405 -1.93 -3.63 17.48
N LEU A 406 -1.47 -4.42 16.50
CA LEU A 406 -0.21 -4.18 15.80
C LEU A 406 -0.38 -3.02 14.80
N VAL A 407 0.19 -1.86 15.13
CA VAL A 407 0.14 -0.65 14.29
C VAL A 407 1.50 -0.44 13.64
N GLU A 408 1.79 -1.20 12.58
CA GLU A 408 2.98 -1.01 11.75
C GLU A 408 2.57 -0.31 10.44
N GLU A 409 2.69 1.02 10.47
CA GLU A 409 2.42 1.89 9.30
C GLU A 409 3.65 2.77 9.02
N ALA A 410 3.67 3.38 7.84
CA ALA A 410 4.71 4.32 7.45
C ALA A 410 4.62 5.63 8.25
N TYR A 411 5.69 6.42 8.27
CA TYR A 411 5.69 7.70 8.96
C TYR A 411 4.65 8.69 8.43
N ASP A 412 4.09 9.44 9.36
CA ASP A 412 3.42 10.72 9.14
C ASP A 412 3.79 11.65 10.31
N TRP A 413 4.91 12.36 10.18
CA TRP A 413 5.49 13.18 11.24
C TRP A 413 6.00 14.50 10.72
N ALA A 414 5.84 15.55 11.51
CA ALA A 414 6.40 16.87 11.25
C ALA A 414 6.69 17.58 12.57
N ARG A 415 7.63 18.52 12.53
CA ARG A 415 7.94 19.43 13.65
C ARG A 415 8.05 20.88 13.16
N PRO A 416 7.91 21.86 14.03
CA PRO A 416 8.20 23.26 13.72
C PRO A 416 9.66 23.44 13.26
N LEU A 417 9.91 24.51 12.50
CA LEU A 417 11.27 24.98 12.21
C LEU A 417 11.89 25.63 13.45
N THR A 418 13.19 25.47 13.62
CA THR A 418 13.95 26.23 14.60
C THR A 418 14.34 27.59 14.02
N ASP A 419 14.73 28.55 14.87
CA ASP A 419 15.19 29.88 14.43
C ASP A 419 16.37 29.79 13.45
N ASP A 420 17.33 28.89 13.69
CA ASP A 420 18.44 28.65 12.79
C ASP A 420 17.99 28.08 11.43
N GLU A 421 16.97 27.21 11.42
CA GLU A 421 16.41 26.66 10.21
C GLU A 421 15.65 27.72 9.41
N CYS A 422 14.99 28.67 10.06
CA CYS A 422 14.35 29.81 9.41
C CYS A 422 15.35 30.75 8.71
N THR A 423 16.65 30.73 9.07
CA THR A 423 17.69 31.47 8.34
C THR A 423 18.06 30.87 6.98
N LYS A 424 17.68 29.63 6.71
CA LYS A 424 17.90 28.97 5.40
C LYS A 424 16.88 29.50 4.38
N ARG A 425 17.07 29.13 3.12
CA ARG A 425 16.23 29.64 2.04
C ARG A 425 15.18 28.65 1.55
N PHE A 426 15.45 27.35 1.68
CA PHE A 426 14.63 26.30 1.09
C PHE A 426 14.33 25.17 2.08
N VAL A 427 13.18 24.53 1.89
CA VAL A 427 12.89 23.17 2.31
C VAL A 427 12.97 22.26 1.09
N VAL A 428 13.67 21.13 1.21
CA VAL A 428 13.97 20.22 0.10
C VAL A 428 13.56 18.81 0.48
N GLY A 429 12.68 18.19 -0.32
CA GLY A 429 12.20 16.83 -0.16
C GLY A 429 13.08 15.83 -0.91
N ILE A 430 13.43 14.74 -0.25
CA ILE A 430 14.05 13.55 -0.84
C ILE A 430 13.15 12.34 -0.60
N ASP A 431 12.97 11.50 -1.63
CA ASP A 431 12.08 10.34 -1.56
C ASP A 431 12.84 9.05 -1.92
N VAL A 432 12.56 7.98 -1.17
CA VAL A 432 13.25 6.70 -1.34
C VAL A 432 12.64 5.90 -2.49
N ASN A 433 13.43 5.61 -3.51
CA ASN A 433 13.01 4.78 -4.64
C ASN A 433 12.60 3.39 -4.18
N MET A 434 11.37 2.97 -4.53
CA MET A 434 10.87 1.62 -4.28
C MET A 434 11.05 1.16 -2.82
N ALA A 435 10.76 2.02 -1.84
CA ALA A 435 11.04 1.82 -0.42
C ALA A 435 10.53 0.48 0.13
N PHE A 436 9.29 0.09 -0.18
CA PHE A 436 8.72 -1.18 0.29
C PHE A 436 9.37 -2.40 -0.39
N ALA A 437 9.77 -2.29 -1.68
CA ALA A 437 10.54 -3.35 -2.33
C ALA A 437 11.94 -3.47 -1.70
N ALA A 438 12.62 -2.36 -1.46
CA ALA A 438 13.92 -2.34 -0.78
C ALA A 438 13.83 -2.93 0.63
N ALA A 439 12.75 -2.65 1.37
CA ALA A 439 12.52 -3.23 2.69
C ALA A 439 12.20 -4.72 2.62
N ALA A 440 11.49 -5.19 1.59
CA ALA A 440 11.18 -6.60 1.40
C ALA A 440 12.45 -7.45 1.19
N ASN A 441 13.50 -6.88 0.59
CA ASN A 441 14.76 -7.56 0.32
C ASN A 441 15.42 -8.06 1.62
N GLY A 442 15.70 -9.35 1.69
CA GLY A 442 16.34 -10.01 2.83
C GLY A 442 15.49 -10.04 4.11
N THR A 443 14.21 -9.66 4.05
CA THR A 443 13.31 -9.76 5.21
C THR A 443 12.88 -11.20 5.41
N VAL A 444 13.18 -11.73 6.60
CA VAL A 444 12.70 -13.05 7.03
C VAL A 444 11.25 -12.86 7.51
N VAL A 445 10.34 -13.63 6.91
CA VAL A 445 8.92 -13.62 7.24
C VAL A 445 8.43 -15.01 7.60
N GLY A 446 7.41 -15.10 8.42
CA GLY A 446 6.77 -16.37 8.72
C GLY A 446 6.06 -16.93 7.49
N ILE A 447 6.17 -18.22 7.23
CA ILE A 447 5.46 -18.94 6.16
C ILE A 447 4.51 -20.00 6.70
N GLY A 448 4.63 -20.35 8.01
CA GLY A 448 3.77 -21.31 8.70
C GLY A 448 2.81 -20.66 9.71
N GLU A 449 2.21 -21.51 10.53
CA GLU A 449 1.30 -21.13 11.61
C GLU A 449 1.99 -20.33 12.71
N LYS A 450 1.21 -19.52 13.42
CA LYS A 450 1.66 -18.79 14.60
C LYS A 450 1.71 -19.68 15.84
N VAL A 451 2.61 -19.36 16.74
CA VAL A 451 2.70 -19.92 18.10
C VAL A 451 2.65 -18.77 19.09
N HIS A 452 1.74 -18.83 20.06
CA HIS A 452 1.65 -17.87 21.15
C HIS A 452 2.61 -18.25 22.28
N VAL A 453 3.44 -17.33 22.73
CA VAL A 453 4.45 -17.55 23.78
C VAL A 453 4.37 -16.43 24.80
N GLN A 454 4.30 -16.79 26.09
CA GLN A 454 4.34 -15.85 27.21
C GLN A 454 5.80 -15.65 27.66
N LYS A 455 6.16 -14.39 27.94
CA LYS A 455 7.49 -13.95 28.38
C LYS A 455 8.64 -14.55 27.58
N PRO A 456 8.60 -14.49 26.23
CA PRO A 456 9.65 -15.08 25.41
C PRO A 456 10.93 -14.24 25.48
N ALA A 457 12.08 -14.88 25.30
CA ALA A 457 13.29 -14.16 24.95
C ALA A 457 13.16 -13.67 23.50
N PHE A 458 13.55 -12.41 23.24
CA PHE A 458 13.51 -11.86 21.88
C PHE A 458 14.63 -12.48 21.01
N ASP A 459 14.24 -13.00 19.85
CA ASP A 459 15.19 -13.44 18.82
C ASP A 459 14.89 -12.69 17.50
N PRO A 460 15.82 -11.84 17.00
CA PRO A 460 15.63 -11.09 15.77
C PRO A 460 15.55 -11.95 14.50
N LYS A 461 15.87 -13.24 14.59
CA LYS A 461 15.78 -14.20 13.47
C LYS A 461 14.40 -14.84 13.36
N VAL A 462 13.58 -14.75 14.41
CA VAL A 462 12.24 -15.33 14.46
C VAL A 462 11.21 -14.27 14.11
N PRO A 463 10.52 -14.37 12.97
CA PRO A 463 9.47 -13.43 12.63
C PRO A 463 8.25 -13.61 13.52
N GLY A 464 7.67 -12.49 13.93
CA GLY A 464 6.50 -12.47 14.80
C GLY A 464 6.03 -11.06 15.14
N SER A 465 4.98 -11.03 15.95
CA SER A 465 4.43 -9.85 16.60
C SER A 465 4.73 -9.97 18.10
N TRP A 466 5.34 -8.94 18.67
CA TRP A 466 5.90 -8.92 20.02
C TRP A 466 5.26 -7.79 20.83
N LEU A 467 4.71 -8.08 21.98
CA LEU A 467 4.24 -7.07 22.94
C LEU A 467 5.42 -6.64 23.83
N VAL A 468 5.87 -5.41 23.65
CA VAL A 468 7.06 -4.87 24.33
C VAL A 468 6.79 -3.44 24.79
N ASP A 469 7.34 -3.05 25.92
CA ASP A 469 7.40 -1.66 26.35
C ASP A 469 8.71 -1.01 25.85
N LEU A 470 8.59 -0.06 24.93
CA LEU A 470 9.70 0.72 24.40
C LEU A 470 9.61 2.20 24.83
N SER A 471 8.73 2.54 25.79
CA SER A 471 8.53 3.90 26.26
C SER A 471 9.74 4.47 27.02
N HIS A 472 10.61 3.60 27.53
CA HIS A 472 11.85 4.00 28.21
C HIS A 472 12.95 4.50 27.25
N ILE A 473 12.77 4.33 25.93
CA ILE A 473 13.77 4.72 24.93
C ILE A 473 13.63 6.21 24.60
N GLU A 474 14.63 6.97 24.96
CA GLU A 474 14.74 8.39 24.63
C GLU A 474 15.62 8.58 23.40
N LEU A 475 15.11 9.35 22.44
CA LEU A 475 15.80 9.70 21.20
C LEU A 475 15.85 11.23 21.08
N ASP A 476 16.71 11.73 20.17
CA ASP A 476 16.76 13.16 19.85
C ASP A 476 15.36 13.63 19.37
N PRO A 477 14.73 14.63 20.01
CA PRO A 477 13.37 15.06 19.70
C PRO A 477 13.24 15.68 18.30
N ARG A 478 14.35 15.98 17.63
CA ARG A 478 14.41 16.46 16.23
C ARG A 478 14.30 15.31 15.21
N LEU A 479 14.30 14.04 15.69
CA LEU A 479 14.06 12.85 14.86
C LEU A 479 12.72 12.22 15.24
N PRO A 480 11.93 11.70 14.26
CA PRO A 480 10.75 10.92 14.58
C PRO A 480 11.13 9.61 15.28
N SER A 481 10.40 9.21 16.30
CA SER A 481 10.58 7.89 16.91
C SER A 481 10.36 6.78 15.86
N PRO A 482 11.26 5.77 15.76
CA PRO A 482 11.07 4.65 14.85
C PRO A 482 10.02 3.65 15.33
N PHE A 483 9.50 3.83 16.53
CA PHE A 483 8.61 2.88 17.19
C PHE A 483 7.13 3.18 16.96
N THR A 484 6.80 4.36 16.48
CA THR A 484 5.41 4.75 16.16
C THR A 484 5.31 5.32 14.75
N PRO A 485 4.17 5.15 14.06
CA PRO A 485 3.95 5.78 12.76
C PRO A 485 3.88 7.32 12.84
N SER A 486 3.35 7.86 13.93
CA SER A 486 3.28 9.30 14.18
C SER A 486 4.64 9.93 14.49
N GLY A 487 5.67 9.12 14.75
CA GLY A 487 6.99 9.61 15.16
C GLY A 487 7.06 10.05 16.61
N ASP A 488 5.98 9.92 17.37
CA ASP A 488 5.96 10.22 18.79
C ASP A 488 6.61 9.08 19.62
N ARG A 489 7.10 9.40 20.81
CA ARG A 489 7.59 8.41 21.75
C ARG A 489 6.44 7.48 22.19
N PRO A 490 6.63 6.15 22.26
CA PRO A 490 5.63 5.25 22.83
C PRO A 490 5.30 5.61 24.29
N GLU A 491 4.04 5.46 24.69
CA GLU A 491 3.60 5.79 26.05
C GLU A 491 3.60 4.57 26.99
N GLY A 492 3.75 3.35 26.45
CA GLY A 492 3.75 2.10 27.21
C GLY A 492 3.85 0.86 26.32
N PRO A 493 3.42 -0.32 26.80
CA PRO A 493 3.44 -1.55 26.05
C PRO A 493 2.66 -1.45 24.75
N ALA A 494 3.24 -1.95 23.66
CA ALA A 494 2.60 -1.99 22.35
C ALA A 494 3.05 -3.22 21.54
N TRP A 495 2.23 -3.62 20.56
CA TRP A 495 2.60 -4.66 19.62
C TRP A 495 3.50 -4.13 18.52
N TYR A 496 4.61 -4.81 18.30
CA TYR A 496 5.59 -4.49 17.26
C TYR A 496 5.96 -5.72 16.43
N ALA A 497 6.23 -5.51 15.15
CA ALA A 497 6.81 -6.54 14.31
C ALA A 497 8.31 -6.74 14.64
N THR A 498 8.85 -7.92 14.36
CA THR A 498 10.27 -8.26 14.62
C THR A 498 11.26 -7.18 14.18
N PRO A 499 11.15 -6.53 12.98
CA PRO A 499 12.13 -5.52 12.58
C PRO A 499 12.16 -4.27 13.47
N THR A 500 11.01 -3.86 14.06
CA THR A 500 10.95 -2.72 14.99
C THR A 500 11.66 -3.05 16.29
N VAL A 501 11.38 -4.21 16.89
CA VAL A 501 12.03 -4.64 18.14
C VAL A 501 13.52 -4.89 17.93
N ALA A 502 13.90 -5.49 16.79
CA ALA A 502 15.30 -5.70 16.42
C ALA A 502 16.05 -4.36 16.29
N TYR A 503 15.37 -3.32 15.83
CA TYR A 503 15.97 -1.98 15.73
C TYR A 503 16.18 -1.33 17.11
N ALA A 504 15.29 -1.54 18.08
CA ALA A 504 15.54 -1.11 19.45
C ALA A 504 16.80 -1.75 20.04
N VAL A 505 17.00 -3.06 19.79
CA VAL A 505 18.22 -3.76 20.19
C VAL A 505 19.47 -3.22 19.43
N GLU A 506 19.36 -2.92 18.13
CA GLU A 506 20.44 -2.30 17.34
C GLU A 506 20.84 -0.93 17.89
N LEU A 507 19.89 -0.17 18.40
CA LEU A 507 20.14 1.13 19.09
C LEU A 507 20.77 0.96 20.47
N GLY A 508 20.98 -0.27 20.95
CA GLY A 508 21.64 -0.56 22.23
C GLY A 508 20.69 -0.77 23.41
N HIS A 509 19.38 -0.84 23.18
CA HIS A 509 18.40 -1.00 24.25
C HIS A 509 18.08 -2.46 24.51
N GLN A 510 17.89 -2.80 25.78
CA GLN A 510 17.40 -4.12 26.17
C GLN A 510 15.89 -4.17 26.00
N VAL A 511 15.40 -5.31 25.53
CA VAL A 511 13.97 -5.55 25.32
C VAL A 511 13.53 -6.80 26.08
N ALA A 512 12.38 -6.71 26.74
CA ALA A 512 11.77 -7.80 27.50
C ALA A 512 10.31 -7.96 27.09
N PRO A 513 10.01 -8.81 26.08
CA PRO A 513 8.64 -9.01 25.63
C PRO A 513 7.76 -9.63 26.72
N PHE A 514 6.55 -9.12 26.88
CA PHE A 514 5.52 -9.69 27.76
C PHE A 514 4.93 -10.95 27.13
N GLU A 515 4.66 -10.90 25.83
CA GLU A 515 4.20 -12.05 25.04
C GLU A 515 4.53 -11.85 23.56
N ALA A 516 4.40 -12.91 22.77
CA ALA A 516 4.59 -12.86 21.33
C ALA A 516 3.76 -13.90 20.58
N TYR A 517 3.41 -13.56 19.35
CA TYR A 517 2.94 -14.49 18.33
C TYR A 517 4.07 -14.71 17.32
N VAL A 518 4.82 -15.77 17.48
CA VAL A 518 5.98 -16.10 16.63
C VAL A 518 5.65 -17.13 15.56
N ARG A 519 6.40 -17.10 14.46
CA ARG A 519 6.26 -18.08 13.36
C ARG A 519 7.59 -18.78 13.12
N PRO A 520 7.81 -19.95 13.75
CA PRO A 520 9.08 -20.69 13.67
C PRO A 520 9.41 -21.12 12.24
N THR A 521 8.39 -21.53 11.45
CA THR A 521 8.59 -21.81 10.04
C THR A 521 8.64 -20.49 9.27
N SER A 522 9.83 -20.16 8.77
CA SER A 522 10.10 -18.84 8.20
C SER A 522 11.07 -18.91 7.01
N GLY A 523 11.17 -17.83 6.27
CA GLY A 523 12.08 -17.74 5.13
C GLY A 523 12.09 -16.37 4.48
N ARG A 524 12.98 -16.19 3.50
CA ARG A 524 13.09 -14.98 2.67
C ARG A 524 12.13 -15.02 1.49
N TYR A 525 10.86 -15.18 1.80
CA TYR A 525 9.80 -15.39 0.80
C TYR A 525 9.70 -14.27 -0.24
N LEU A 526 10.04 -13.04 0.14
CA LEU A 526 9.91 -11.87 -0.75
C LEU A 526 11.16 -11.58 -1.60
N ASP A 527 12.27 -12.31 -1.44
CA ASP A 527 13.52 -12.00 -2.18
C ASP A 527 13.38 -12.17 -3.69
N ALA A 528 12.76 -13.24 -4.16
CA ALA A 528 12.51 -13.44 -5.59
C ALA A 528 11.56 -12.39 -6.18
N TRP A 529 10.52 -12.02 -5.41
CA TRP A 529 9.59 -10.96 -5.75
C TRP A 529 10.28 -9.59 -5.82
N TYR A 530 11.12 -9.26 -4.85
CA TYR A 530 11.97 -8.07 -4.89
C TYR A 530 12.87 -8.03 -6.10
N ASN A 531 13.63 -9.12 -6.35
CA ASN A 531 14.59 -9.18 -7.46
C ASN A 531 13.87 -8.93 -8.79
N ARG A 532 12.75 -9.59 -9.04
CA ARG A 532 11.97 -9.42 -10.27
C ARG A 532 11.50 -7.97 -10.47
N LEU A 533 10.98 -7.34 -9.43
CA LEU A 533 10.46 -5.95 -9.50
C LEU A 533 11.59 -4.91 -9.52
N ARG A 534 12.70 -5.15 -8.83
CA ARG A 534 13.92 -4.33 -8.95
C ARG A 534 14.43 -4.31 -10.38
N ASP A 535 14.59 -5.49 -10.98
CA ASP A 535 15.13 -5.64 -12.32
C ASP A 535 14.18 -5.00 -13.36
N ALA A 536 12.87 -5.20 -13.21
CA ALA A 536 11.86 -4.52 -14.01
C ALA A 536 11.95 -2.99 -13.90
N TYR A 537 12.06 -2.49 -12.68
CA TYR A 537 12.20 -1.06 -12.41
C TYR A 537 13.48 -0.48 -13.03
N LEU A 538 14.63 -1.13 -12.79
CA LEU A 538 15.91 -0.64 -13.29
C LEU A 538 15.99 -0.66 -14.83
N ALA A 539 15.47 -1.72 -15.47
CA ALA A 539 15.40 -1.79 -16.91
C ALA A 539 14.51 -0.66 -17.50
N THR A 540 13.36 -0.40 -16.87
CA THR A 540 12.46 0.68 -17.30
C THR A 540 13.09 2.07 -17.10
N MET A 541 13.81 2.28 -15.98
CA MET A 541 14.51 3.53 -15.74
C MET A 541 15.67 3.73 -16.73
N ALA A 542 16.36 2.66 -17.12
CA ALA A 542 17.42 2.73 -18.14
C ALA A 542 16.88 3.14 -19.50
N ASP A 543 15.72 2.60 -19.92
CA ASP A 543 15.06 3.03 -21.17
C ASP A 543 14.65 4.52 -21.12
N LEU A 544 14.33 5.03 -19.94
CA LEU A 544 14.04 6.45 -19.68
C LEU A 544 15.29 7.30 -19.51
N GLY A 545 16.48 6.75 -19.77
CA GLY A 545 17.76 7.47 -19.68
C GLY A 545 18.30 7.65 -18.26
N VAL A 546 17.79 6.90 -17.28
CA VAL A 546 18.26 6.98 -15.88
C VAL A 546 18.95 5.68 -15.49
N THR A 547 20.26 5.67 -15.54
CA THR A 547 21.11 4.52 -15.25
C THR A 547 21.86 4.62 -13.92
N ALA A 548 22.46 3.53 -13.46
CA ALA A 548 23.12 3.47 -12.15
C ALA A 548 24.54 4.09 -12.14
N ASP A 549 25.12 4.34 -13.27
CA ASP A 549 26.47 4.90 -13.48
C ASP A 549 26.51 6.44 -13.56
N LEU A 550 25.32 7.09 -13.63
CA LEU A 550 25.23 8.54 -13.63
C LEU A 550 25.81 9.16 -12.35
N SER A 551 26.55 10.24 -12.50
CA SER A 551 26.92 11.09 -11.37
C SER A 551 25.69 11.67 -10.69
N PRO A 552 25.76 12.12 -9.43
CA PRO A 552 24.60 12.69 -8.74
C PRO A 552 23.95 13.86 -9.49
N GLN A 553 24.73 14.73 -10.14
CA GLN A 553 24.23 15.84 -10.95
C GLN A 553 23.51 15.36 -12.21
N GLU A 554 24.12 14.45 -12.95
CA GLU A 554 23.51 13.84 -14.15
C GLU A 554 22.22 13.07 -13.79
N PHE A 555 22.24 12.34 -12.67
CA PHE A 555 21.07 11.64 -12.16
C PHE A 555 19.90 12.60 -11.90
N LEU A 556 20.14 13.72 -11.21
CA LEU A 556 19.09 14.72 -10.96
C LEU A 556 18.56 15.32 -12.27
N ALA A 557 19.44 15.64 -13.22
CA ALA A 557 19.05 16.15 -14.53
C ALA A 557 18.25 15.13 -15.35
N ALA A 558 18.64 13.85 -15.33
CA ALA A 558 17.92 12.78 -15.99
C ALA A 558 16.54 12.55 -15.33
N MET A 559 16.47 12.55 -14.00
CA MET A 559 15.22 12.42 -13.24
C MET A 559 14.23 13.56 -13.52
N ALA A 560 14.68 14.78 -13.78
CA ALA A 560 13.81 15.91 -14.08
C ALA A 560 13.03 15.73 -15.40
N ARG A 561 13.55 14.97 -16.36
CA ARG A 561 12.96 14.79 -17.71
C ARG A 561 12.53 13.36 -18.05
N HIS A 562 12.82 12.36 -17.22
CA HIS A 562 12.61 10.95 -17.55
C HIS A 562 11.18 10.61 -18.04
N LYS A 563 10.16 11.27 -17.48
CA LYS A 563 8.76 11.03 -17.88
C LYS A 563 8.40 11.59 -19.27
N GLN A 564 9.15 12.60 -19.74
CA GLN A 564 8.97 13.18 -21.08
C GLN A 564 9.79 12.46 -22.14
N THR A 565 10.80 11.67 -21.77
CA THR A 565 11.67 10.94 -22.69
C THR A 565 10.89 9.90 -23.50
N ASP A 566 10.05 9.13 -22.81
CA ASP A 566 9.16 8.11 -23.42
C ASP A 566 7.89 7.99 -22.55
N PRO A 567 6.77 8.56 -22.98
CA PRO A 567 5.51 8.52 -22.22
C PRO A 567 5.00 7.11 -21.96
N ASP A 568 5.16 6.18 -22.90
CA ASP A 568 4.68 4.80 -22.74
C ASP A 568 5.52 4.05 -21.70
N MET A 569 6.84 4.22 -21.73
CA MET A 569 7.71 3.68 -20.69
C MET A 569 7.47 4.34 -19.33
N ALA A 570 7.07 5.61 -19.28
CA ALA A 570 6.65 6.25 -18.03
C ALA A 570 5.37 5.61 -17.46
N ILE A 571 4.42 5.18 -18.29
CA ILE A 571 3.24 4.40 -17.87
C ILE A 571 3.66 3.03 -17.34
N VAL A 572 4.55 2.32 -18.04
CA VAL A 572 5.09 1.03 -17.55
C VAL A 572 5.78 1.20 -16.20
N LEU A 573 6.55 2.26 -16.02
CA LEU A 573 7.19 2.59 -14.73
C LEU A 573 6.17 2.81 -13.61
N ALA A 574 5.10 3.56 -13.89
CA ALA A 574 4.02 3.80 -12.94
C ALA A 574 3.33 2.48 -12.55
N ALA A 575 3.04 1.62 -13.52
CA ALA A 575 2.44 0.31 -13.29
C ALA A 575 3.34 -0.61 -12.44
N ILE A 576 4.67 -0.60 -12.65
CA ILE A 576 5.62 -1.36 -11.84
C ILE A 576 5.61 -0.86 -10.38
N LYS A 577 5.66 0.47 -10.17
CA LYS A 577 5.58 1.08 -8.82
C LYS A 577 4.26 0.74 -8.14
N ALA A 578 3.14 0.86 -8.86
CA ALA A 578 1.82 0.49 -8.35
C ALA A 578 1.72 -1.02 -8.00
N THR A 579 2.44 -1.88 -8.75
CA THR A 579 2.51 -3.33 -8.47
C THR A 579 3.21 -3.61 -7.13
N VAL A 580 4.30 -2.92 -6.85
CA VAL A 580 5.00 -3.04 -5.55
C VAL A 580 4.08 -2.63 -4.41
N LYS A 581 3.57 -1.41 -4.46
CA LYS A 581 2.75 -0.81 -3.42
C LYS A 581 1.47 -1.61 -3.19
N GLY A 582 0.75 -1.87 -4.27
CA GLY A 582 -0.49 -2.63 -4.22
C GLY A 582 -0.30 -4.08 -3.79
N GLY A 583 0.81 -4.73 -4.16
CA GLY A 583 1.16 -6.10 -3.74
C GLY A 583 1.30 -6.20 -2.22
N ILE A 584 2.07 -5.28 -1.61
CA ILE A 584 2.21 -5.21 -0.14
C ILE A 584 0.87 -4.85 0.53
N GLY A 585 0.11 -3.88 -0.04
CA GLY A 585 -1.21 -3.53 0.47
C GLY A 585 -2.21 -4.69 0.48
N LYS A 586 -2.17 -5.54 -0.54
CA LYS A 586 -3.05 -6.72 -0.66
C LYS A 586 -2.81 -7.80 0.39
N LEU A 587 -1.65 -7.85 1.02
CA LEU A 587 -1.37 -8.77 2.13
C LEU A 587 -2.26 -8.51 3.35
N ARG A 588 -2.80 -7.30 3.52
CA ARG A 588 -3.78 -6.93 4.57
C ARG A 588 -5.03 -6.28 3.95
N GLU A 589 -5.51 -6.83 2.83
CA GLU A 589 -6.70 -6.29 2.16
C GLU A 589 -7.88 -6.25 3.13
N ARG A 590 -8.48 -5.06 3.27
CA ARG A 590 -9.69 -4.83 4.07
C ARG A 590 -10.94 -5.16 3.26
N PRO A 591 -12.09 -5.39 3.92
CA PRO A 591 -13.36 -5.59 3.22
C PRO A 591 -13.71 -4.36 2.38
N ARG A 592 -14.39 -4.60 1.26
CA ARG A 592 -14.88 -3.56 0.34
C ARG A 592 -16.38 -3.72 0.13
N GLY A 593 -17.06 -2.60 -0.14
CA GLY A 593 -18.48 -2.55 -0.46
C GLY A 593 -19.38 -2.22 0.73
N GLY A 594 -20.50 -1.54 0.47
CA GLY A 594 -21.44 -1.05 1.48
C GLY A 594 -22.28 -2.12 2.18
N GLY A 595 -22.18 -3.39 1.74
CA GLY A 595 -22.92 -4.51 2.34
C GLY A 595 -22.17 -5.29 3.42
N TRP A 596 -20.86 -5.02 3.62
CA TRP A 596 -20.09 -5.73 4.65
C TRP A 596 -20.33 -5.13 6.04
N ARG A 597 -20.43 -5.99 7.04
CA ARG A 597 -20.58 -5.61 8.45
C ARG A 597 -19.42 -6.16 9.29
N PRO A 598 -19.00 -5.46 10.37
CA PRO A 598 -18.01 -5.97 11.31
C PRO A 598 -18.34 -7.38 11.81
N GLY A 599 -17.34 -8.24 11.91
CA GLY A 599 -17.47 -9.65 12.27
C GLY A 599 -17.80 -10.59 11.11
N GLN A 600 -18.15 -10.06 9.93
CA GLN A 600 -18.39 -10.90 8.75
C GLN A 600 -17.08 -11.19 8.00
N PRO A 601 -16.88 -12.45 7.55
CA PRO A 601 -15.75 -12.79 6.71
C PRO A 601 -15.85 -12.09 5.34
N TRP A 602 -14.71 -11.75 4.75
CA TRP A 602 -14.63 -11.23 3.37
C TRP A 602 -13.71 -12.11 2.51
N PRO A 603 -13.84 -12.05 1.18
CA PRO A 603 -13.17 -13.00 0.29
C PRO A 603 -11.64 -13.06 0.43
N ALA A 604 -11.00 -11.98 0.86
CA ALA A 604 -9.55 -11.96 1.02
C ALA A 604 -9.05 -12.92 2.11
N LEU A 605 -9.82 -13.11 3.19
CA LEU A 605 -9.45 -14.02 4.29
C LEU A 605 -9.30 -15.48 3.87
N ALA A 606 -9.94 -15.88 2.78
CA ALA A 606 -9.83 -17.24 2.25
C ALA A 606 -8.52 -17.48 1.44
N ARG A 607 -7.65 -16.48 1.29
CA ARG A 607 -6.42 -16.59 0.51
C ARG A 607 -5.22 -16.86 1.41
N PRO A 608 -4.34 -17.81 1.05
CA PRO A 608 -3.05 -18.01 1.74
C PRO A 608 -2.17 -16.75 1.75
N THR A 609 -2.37 -15.88 0.77
CA THR A 609 -1.64 -14.61 0.62
C THR A 609 -2.22 -13.46 1.44
N TRP A 610 -3.27 -13.68 2.23
CA TRP A 610 -3.72 -12.68 3.19
C TRP A 610 -2.87 -12.82 4.47
N ARG A 611 -1.84 -12.00 4.59
CA ARG A 611 -0.77 -12.10 5.58
C ARG A 611 -0.44 -10.71 6.15
N PRO A 612 -1.24 -10.21 7.11
CA PRO A 612 -1.00 -8.92 7.76
C PRO A 612 0.34 -8.84 8.47
N ASP A 613 0.85 -9.94 9.01
CA ASP A 613 2.16 -10.08 9.62
C ASP A 613 3.32 -9.79 8.63
N ILE A 614 3.23 -10.31 7.41
CA ILE A 614 4.23 -10.05 6.36
C ILE A 614 4.22 -8.57 5.96
N ARG A 615 3.00 -7.99 5.78
CA ARG A 615 2.88 -6.56 5.51
C ARG A 615 3.51 -5.73 6.63
N ALA A 616 3.18 -6.02 7.88
CA ALA A 616 3.72 -5.33 9.03
C ALA A 616 5.26 -5.38 9.07
N ALA A 617 5.86 -6.55 8.83
CA ALA A 617 7.31 -6.71 8.79
C ALA A 617 7.98 -5.86 7.69
N VAL A 618 7.36 -5.74 6.50
CA VAL A 618 7.90 -4.92 5.41
C VAL A 618 7.82 -3.43 5.74
N ILE A 619 6.68 -2.96 6.25
CA ILE A 619 6.48 -1.55 6.58
C ILE A 619 7.34 -1.13 7.77
N SER A 620 7.39 -1.94 8.82
CA SER A 620 8.27 -1.79 9.96
C SER A 620 9.73 -1.62 9.52
N LYS A 621 10.22 -2.50 8.63
CA LYS A 621 11.59 -2.41 8.11
C LYS A 621 11.80 -1.17 7.22
N ALA A 622 10.80 -0.74 6.45
CA ALA A 622 10.89 0.50 5.69
C ALA A 622 11.04 1.70 6.63
N ARG A 623 10.21 1.79 7.69
CA ARG A 623 10.25 2.85 8.70
C ARG A 623 11.57 2.88 9.46
N THR A 624 12.06 1.73 9.94
CA THR A 624 13.36 1.65 10.65
C THR A 624 14.53 1.96 9.73
N ASN A 625 14.48 1.60 8.44
CA ASN A 625 15.48 1.99 7.46
C ASN A 625 15.51 3.51 7.21
N MET A 626 14.34 4.17 7.19
CA MET A 626 14.26 5.62 7.12
C MET A 626 14.92 6.25 8.33
N HIS A 627 14.54 5.83 9.55
CA HIS A 627 15.14 6.35 10.78
C HIS A 627 16.66 6.16 10.81
N ARG A 628 17.16 4.97 10.45
CA ARG A 628 18.61 4.68 10.40
C ARG A 628 19.36 5.65 9.51
N LYS A 629 18.80 6.03 8.36
CA LYS A 629 19.40 7.00 7.44
C LYS A 629 19.35 8.43 7.97
N MET A 630 18.22 8.83 8.58
CA MET A 630 18.10 10.14 9.23
C MET A 630 19.06 10.28 10.40
N LEU A 631 19.17 9.25 11.25
CA LEU A 631 20.12 9.22 12.36
C LEU A 631 21.58 9.35 11.86
N LYS A 632 21.92 8.71 10.73
CA LYS A 632 23.25 8.85 10.13
C LYS A 632 23.54 10.26 9.60
N LEU A 633 22.54 10.95 9.06
CA LEU A 633 22.67 12.35 8.67
C LEU A 633 22.84 13.26 9.90
N ALA A 634 22.05 13.06 10.93
CA ALA A 634 22.16 13.80 12.17
C ALA A 634 23.57 13.65 12.78
N GLN A 635 24.07 12.41 12.86
CA GLN A 635 25.42 12.13 13.40
C GLN A 635 26.57 12.69 12.54
N ALA A 636 26.41 12.72 11.21
CA ALA A 636 27.49 13.10 10.30
C ALA A 636 27.56 14.60 9.99
N ALA A 637 26.43 15.31 10.05
CA ALA A 637 26.31 16.68 9.57
C ALA A 637 25.36 17.57 10.39
N ASP A 638 24.89 17.10 11.54
CA ASP A 638 23.88 17.79 12.39
C ASP A 638 22.64 18.22 11.59
N LEU A 639 22.17 17.35 10.69
CA LEU A 639 21.02 17.56 9.83
C LEU A 639 19.83 16.73 10.28
N TYR A 640 18.72 17.40 10.54
CA TYR A 640 17.48 16.81 11.03
C TYR A 640 16.32 17.08 10.07
N PRO A 641 15.43 16.13 9.83
CA PRO A 641 14.25 16.37 9.01
C PRO A 641 13.26 17.29 9.73
N VAL A 642 12.51 18.07 8.95
CA VAL A 642 11.39 18.91 9.44
C VAL A 642 10.04 18.27 9.20
N ALA A 643 9.99 17.30 8.28
CA ALA A 643 8.81 16.46 8.03
C ALA A 643 9.23 15.13 7.41
N VAL A 644 8.48 14.07 7.73
CA VAL A 644 8.63 12.76 7.12
C VAL A 644 7.24 12.20 6.81
N LEU A 645 7.01 11.83 5.55
CA LEU A 645 5.80 11.16 5.13
C LEU A 645 6.18 9.90 4.35
N SER A 646 5.90 8.75 4.94
CA SER A 646 6.23 7.43 4.37
C SER A 646 7.73 7.31 4.04
N ASP A 647 8.10 7.45 2.79
CA ASP A 647 9.45 7.35 2.23
C ASP A 647 10.04 8.70 1.77
N CYS A 648 9.30 9.79 1.97
CA CYS A 648 9.76 11.16 1.75
C CYS A 648 10.21 11.81 3.06
N ALA A 649 11.40 12.42 3.06
CA ALA A 649 11.91 13.25 4.16
C ALA A 649 12.25 14.64 3.64
N VAL A 650 11.86 15.67 4.39
CA VAL A 650 12.08 17.09 4.06
C VAL A 650 13.12 17.67 5.01
N TYR A 651 14.12 18.32 4.44
CA TYR A 651 15.22 18.98 5.14
C TYR A 651 15.28 20.45 4.77
N VAL A 652 15.75 21.27 5.69
CA VAL A 652 16.08 22.67 5.37
C VAL A 652 17.43 22.75 4.64
N SER A 653 17.55 23.68 3.68
CA SER A 653 18.72 23.80 2.81
C SER A 653 18.99 25.25 2.42
N ARG A 654 20.25 25.54 2.08
CA ARG A 654 20.65 26.85 1.52
C ARG A 654 20.28 26.99 0.04
N GLY A 655 20.20 25.87 -0.69
CA GLY A 655 19.82 25.80 -2.10
C GLY A 655 18.68 24.81 -2.33
N PRO A 656 18.10 24.78 -3.54
CA PRO A 656 16.91 23.97 -3.84
C PRO A 656 17.22 22.50 -4.19
N SER A 657 18.50 22.11 -4.23
CA SER A 657 18.91 20.77 -4.62
C SER A 657 19.25 19.91 -3.41
N PRO A 658 18.99 18.58 -3.46
CA PRO A 658 19.52 17.66 -2.46
C PRO A 658 21.05 17.71 -2.30
N LEU A 659 21.78 18.13 -3.33
CA LEU A 659 23.24 18.31 -3.28
C LEU A 659 23.67 19.49 -2.38
N ASP A 660 22.77 20.42 -2.08
CA ASP A 660 23.06 21.58 -1.26
C ASP A 660 23.06 21.28 0.24
N PHE A 661 22.58 20.10 0.64
CA PHE A 661 22.53 19.70 2.06
C PHE A 661 23.04 18.28 2.33
N LEU A 662 22.91 17.33 1.38
CA LEU A 662 23.40 15.97 1.62
C LEU A 662 24.91 15.96 1.78
N PRO A 663 25.46 15.37 2.87
CA PRO A 663 26.89 15.39 3.11
C PRO A 663 27.62 14.41 2.21
N TYR A 664 28.64 14.94 1.51
CA TYR A 664 29.59 14.17 0.73
C TYR A 664 30.99 14.34 1.34
N LYS A 665 31.70 13.23 1.46
CA LYS A 665 33.11 13.21 1.85
C LYS A 665 33.89 12.54 0.72
N ASP A 666 34.94 13.24 0.21
CA ASP A 666 35.74 12.76 -0.91
C ASP A 666 34.90 12.36 -2.15
N ASN A 667 33.94 13.18 -2.52
CA ASN A 667 32.92 12.93 -3.57
C ASN A 667 32.09 11.66 -3.39
N LYS A 668 32.06 11.07 -2.18
CA LYS A 668 31.22 9.91 -1.83
C LYS A 668 30.18 10.32 -0.79
N PRO A 669 28.95 9.84 -0.90
CA PRO A 669 27.93 10.06 0.12
C PRO A 669 28.35 9.39 1.43
N VAL A 670 27.94 9.97 2.56
CA VAL A 670 28.19 9.39 3.88
C VAL A 670 27.63 7.97 3.96
N SER A 671 28.46 7.04 4.46
CA SER A 671 28.09 5.63 4.58
C SER A 671 26.89 5.44 5.51
N GLY A 672 25.88 4.71 5.06
CA GLY A 672 24.64 4.45 5.81
C GLY A 672 23.61 5.60 5.77
N GLY A 673 23.95 6.77 5.22
CA GLY A 673 23.01 7.88 4.98
C GLY A 673 22.22 7.75 3.68
N PHE A 674 21.54 8.82 3.29
CA PHE A 674 20.85 8.90 2.02
C PHE A 674 21.84 9.04 0.86
N ARG A 675 21.58 8.33 -0.23
CA ARG A 675 22.39 8.37 -1.46
C ARG A 675 21.49 8.67 -2.65
N LEU A 676 21.84 9.68 -3.43
CA LEU A 676 21.19 9.93 -4.72
C LEU A 676 21.49 8.79 -5.71
N GLY A 677 20.48 8.36 -6.44
CA GLY A 677 20.63 7.35 -7.48
C GLY A 677 19.33 6.55 -7.72
N VAL A 678 19.35 5.77 -8.80
CA VAL A 678 18.17 5.08 -9.31
C VAL A 678 17.77 3.82 -8.52
N SER A 679 18.73 3.13 -7.89
CA SER A 679 18.48 1.83 -7.28
C SER A 679 17.45 1.88 -6.14
N PRO A 680 16.64 0.82 -5.94
CA PRO A 680 15.75 0.72 -4.80
C PRO A 680 16.47 0.96 -3.47
N GLY A 681 15.90 1.80 -2.63
CA GLY A 681 16.51 2.22 -1.35
C GLY A 681 17.46 3.43 -1.46
N MET A 682 17.84 3.88 -2.64
CA MET A 682 18.47 5.18 -2.88
C MET A 682 17.40 6.27 -2.99
N VAL A 683 17.79 7.54 -2.93
CA VAL A 683 16.83 8.65 -2.97
C VAL A 683 16.89 9.44 -4.27
N LYS A 684 15.76 10.05 -4.59
CA LYS A 684 15.59 11.06 -5.64
C LYS A 684 15.18 12.40 -5.01
N HIS A 685 15.27 13.48 -5.77
CA HIS A 685 14.67 14.76 -5.42
C HIS A 685 13.16 14.66 -5.61
N GLU A 686 12.38 15.00 -4.58
CA GLU A 686 10.92 15.00 -4.68
C GLU A 686 10.37 16.38 -4.97
N GLY A 687 10.99 17.43 -4.45
CA GLY A 687 10.63 18.81 -4.68
C GLY A 687 11.37 19.76 -3.76
N ALA A 688 11.31 21.06 -4.05
CA ALA A 688 11.88 22.12 -3.22
C ALA A 688 10.93 23.32 -3.19
N GLN A 689 10.76 23.91 -2.01
CA GLN A 689 9.97 25.11 -1.78
C GLN A 689 10.78 26.10 -0.92
N THR A 690 10.35 27.35 -0.87
CA THR A 690 11.00 28.34 0.00
C THR A 690 10.60 28.18 1.47
N ILE A 691 11.40 28.67 2.39
CA ILE A 691 11.03 28.74 3.82
C ILE A 691 9.76 29.60 4.01
N LEU A 692 9.64 30.73 3.30
CA LEU A 692 8.42 31.56 3.35
C LEU A 692 7.16 30.78 2.96
N TRP A 693 7.24 29.95 1.93
CA TRP A 693 6.15 29.07 1.57
C TRP A 693 5.83 28.09 2.73
N ALA A 694 6.86 27.47 3.33
CA ALA A 694 6.66 26.49 4.40
C ALA A 694 6.00 27.11 5.63
N GLU A 695 6.42 28.30 6.02
CA GLU A 695 5.82 29.05 7.12
C GLU A 695 4.39 29.51 6.75
N GLY A 696 4.18 30.08 5.54
CA GLY A 696 2.88 30.55 5.10
C GLY A 696 1.81 29.44 5.11
N ILE A 697 2.11 28.24 4.60
CA ILE A 697 1.12 27.15 4.62
C ILE A 697 0.90 26.59 6.03
N ARG A 698 1.89 26.66 6.93
CA ARG A 698 1.72 26.27 8.34
C ARG A 698 0.90 27.28 9.11
N GLU A 699 1.07 28.57 8.87
CA GLU A 699 0.20 29.62 9.42
C GLU A 699 -1.24 29.44 8.99
N GLU A 700 -1.48 29.11 7.71
CA GLU A 700 -2.83 28.93 7.14
C GLU A 700 -3.49 27.63 7.61
N HIS A 701 -2.73 26.53 7.75
CA HIS A 701 -3.27 25.17 7.94
C HIS A 701 -2.90 24.50 9.26
N GLY A 702 -2.09 25.15 10.09
CA GLY A 702 -1.64 24.70 11.41
C GLY A 702 -0.19 24.25 11.45
N GLN A 703 0.48 24.52 12.55
CA GLN A 703 1.92 24.30 12.75
C GLN A 703 2.35 22.83 12.61
N ASN A 704 1.43 21.89 12.81
CA ASN A 704 1.67 20.46 12.67
C ASN A 704 1.47 19.94 11.24
N LEU A 705 1.29 20.84 10.25
CA LEU A 705 1.14 20.44 8.86
C LEU A 705 2.38 19.71 8.36
N ASN A 706 2.19 18.50 7.82
CA ASN A 706 3.28 17.73 7.24
C ASN A 706 3.63 18.29 5.85
N LEU A 707 4.75 19.03 5.76
CA LEU A 707 5.22 19.67 4.52
C LEU A 707 5.51 18.66 3.39
N ALA A 708 5.86 17.43 3.72
CA ALA A 708 6.17 16.40 2.72
C ALA A 708 4.99 16.07 1.80
N ARG A 709 3.73 16.35 2.23
CA ARG A 709 2.55 16.18 1.39
C ARG A 709 2.50 17.13 0.21
N TYR A 710 3.08 18.31 0.35
CA TYR A 710 2.94 19.44 -0.57
C TYR A 710 4.25 19.87 -1.21
N ILE A 711 5.36 19.28 -0.80
CA ILE A 711 6.71 19.67 -1.22
C ILE A 711 6.91 19.65 -2.74
N LYS A 712 6.23 18.75 -3.42
CA LYS A 712 6.34 18.53 -4.85
C LYS A 712 5.64 19.60 -5.68
N ASP A 713 4.38 19.85 -5.36
CA ASP A 713 3.50 20.68 -6.19
C ASP A 713 3.31 22.09 -5.62
N GLY A 714 3.77 22.35 -4.39
CA GLY A 714 3.68 23.63 -3.70
C GLY A 714 2.26 24.09 -3.36
N SER A 715 1.27 23.28 -3.65
CA SER A 715 -0.17 23.60 -3.53
C SER A 715 -0.87 22.66 -2.57
N VAL A 716 -1.52 23.24 -1.56
CA VAL A 716 -2.39 22.50 -0.62
C VAL A 716 -3.66 21.98 -1.29
N THR A 717 -3.97 22.45 -2.50
CA THR A 717 -5.09 21.95 -3.31
C THR A 717 -4.77 20.67 -4.05
N ALA A 718 -3.52 20.23 -4.10
CA ALA A 718 -3.16 18.90 -4.56
C ALA A 718 -3.97 17.90 -3.74
N THR A 719 -4.95 17.28 -4.37
CA THR A 719 -5.76 16.24 -3.76
C THR A 719 -4.81 15.23 -3.14
N ASP A 720 -4.95 15.01 -1.84
CA ASP A 720 -4.34 13.91 -1.11
C ASP A 720 -4.79 12.61 -1.80
N ASN A 721 -4.09 12.26 -2.88
CA ASN A 721 -4.22 10.96 -3.50
C ASN A 721 -3.51 10.01 -2.55
N GLY A 722 -4.21 9.70 -1.44
CA GLY A 722 -3.76 8.84 -0.37
C GLY A 722 -3.03 7.63 -0.94
N GLU A 723 -1.75 7.80 -0.98
CA GLU A 723 -0.85 6.72 -1.33
C GLU A 723 -0.77 5.74 -0.19
#